data_1993d2b7c0cd9101a280272249ce61ec
#
_entry.id   1993d2b7c0cd9101a280272249ce61ec
#
_cell.length_a   1.000
_cell.length_b   1.000
_cell.length_c   1.000
_cell.angle_alpha   90.00
_cell.angle_beta   90.00
_cell.angle_gamma   90.00
#
_symmetry.space_group_name_H-M   'P 1'
#
loop_
_entity.id
_entity.type
_entity.pdbx_description
1 polymer ?
#
loop_
_entity_poly.entity_id
_entity_poly.type
_entity_poly.pdbx_seq_one_letter_code
_entity_poly.pdbx_strand_id
1 'polypeptide(L)'
;VTRKISKVGAYLLVLAAATAIGGCTQSEAKTTGKVVYQETAKSTLEKAMDNQPESSYWFPEDLLAWSFEKDPDAKYNTSVVPLAQRAAKETLPKMNDTQTVETKVVALSIMNSSTSGNAPRGINTFDANVFSYWQYIDQLVYWGGSSGEGIIVPPSPDVTDAAHRNGVPVLGTIFFPQTAHGGKLEWLDTFLAKDEDGNFPIVEKMIEVANTYGFDGWFINQETDTAVTSFDDAAEGVEQSGADGKGLNESHAKAMQELIAQFKEQADEHLEIMWYDSMTSDGKMDWQNALTDKNKAYLVDAEMNPLADSMFLNFWWTTDKLADKELLKASNEKAREIGVDPYDLFAGIDVQENGYSTPVRWDLFTDEKGIPYTSLGLYVPSWTYSSASTPDDFQSKENAFWVNNTGDPRESQLPEATEWPGISTYALEQTAITELPFVTNFSLGNGYNYFIEGEKVSSRNWNNRSLQAVLPTYRWVFDHGKDNDLAVSINYADAYNGGNALKLRGQMTKGSTSHMALYQTAFPVTKKTKLTTTVKATVPTALDLVVTLADGSTQTIKGDKEVATDWTTITYSLKDIKGEVTAIGYDITTKETSDVYELNLGQLTIGDQKAEKFAAEALTVEDVLFDEEEGNYAGVRLTWEAAKDKTAAVYEVYQLNDDGSRSFLAATPATNHYLNAVERPKGTKTKFAVVAVDRYGNRGKLSDTVEITWPNNQLPKAAFTASKTLAAPGETITFTNTSSANTEAFEWTFEGGDITSSTEENPQVTYSEPGTYKVTLVAKTEAGETPLEMAGLITISADAPKELMLLSKDAEATASSFVNDAEAPAFALDGDLSTKWCATGNAPHELMIDLGRPQTVSEVRLAHAEAGGEGPDMNTRAYTVLVSEDGKDYEPVSRTLKNEAGNSTNTFAVKKVQYVKISIDKPTQGADSAARIYEVEVYGMDK
;
A
#
# COMPACT_ATOMS: atom_id res chain seq x y z
N VAL A 1 39.06 29.89 17.78
CA VAL A 1 39.26 30.31 19.14
C VAL A 1 38.13 29.84 20.00
N THR A 2 38.47 28.90 20.76
CA THR A 2 38.03 28.18 21.95
C THR A 2 37.34 28.99 23.05
N ARG A 3 36.36 28.43 23.70
CA ARG A 3 36.17 28.10 25.15
C ARG A 3 34.67 28.02 25.49
N LYS A 4 34.16 26.90 25.89
CA LYS A 4 34.27 26.11 27.11
C LYS A 4 33.42 26.62 28.30
N ILE A 5 32.45 25.75 28.71
CA ILE A 5 32.09 25.27 30.09
C ILE A 5 31.29 26.26 30.94
N SER A 6 30.20 25.91 31.63
CA SER A 6 29.92 24.84 32.59
C SER A 6 28.52 24.99 33.15
N LYS A 7 27.79 23.92 33.29
CA LYS A 7 27.42 23.15 34.49
C LYS A 7 26.59 23.83 35.60
N VAL A 8 25.47 23.08 35.95
CA VAL A 8 24.97 22.67 37.30
C VAL A 8 23.87 23.52 37.94
N GLY A 9 22.79 22.79 38.28
CA GLY A 9 21.95 23.16 39.41
C GLY A 9 20.59 22.45 39.44
N ALA A 10 20.54 21.28 40.01
CA ALA A 10 19.31 20.62 40.46
C ALA A 10 18.84 21.16 41.80
N TYR A 11 17.54 21.15 42.11
CA TYR A 11 16.88 21.01 43.43
C TYR A 11 15.39 20.76 43.14
N LEU A 12 14.83 19.62 43.39
CA LEU A 12 14.34 18.89 44.55
C LEU A 12 13.24 19.57 45.37
N LEU A 13 12.05 18.90 45.29
CA LEU A 13 11.05 18.60 46.33
C LEU A 13 10.40 19.72 47.16
N VAL A 14 9.06 19.69 47.24
CA VAL A 14 8.31 19.50 48.49
C VAL A 14 6.92 18.92 48.27
N LEU A 15 6.59 17.81 48.95
CA LEU A 15 5.27 17.26 49.25
C LEU A 15 4.48 18.16 50.21
N ALA A 16 3.17 18.23 50.01
CA ALA A 16 2.26 18.44 51.14
C ALA A 16 0.96 17.64 50.91
N ALA A 17 0.73 16.68 51.77
CA ALA A 17 -0.50 15.94 51.94
C ALA A 17 -1.48 16.75 52.81
N ALA A 18 -2.75 16.73 52.45
CA ALA A 18 -3.82 17.04 53.37
C ALA A 18 -5.01 16.12 53.15
N THR A 19 -5.26 15.29 54.12
CA THR A 19 -6.44 14.43 54.32
C THR A 19 -7.66 15.27 54.70
N ALA A 20 -8.81 14.99 54.10
CA ALA A 20 -10.10 15.25 54.71
C ALA A 20 -11.12 14.19 54.30
N ILE A 21 -11.69 13.55 55.27
CA ILE A 21 -12.73 12.54 55.26
C ILE A 21 -14.11 13.20 55.11
N GLY A 22 -15.00 12.57 54.33
CA GLY A 22 -16.42 12.96 54.38
C GLY A 22 -17.30 12.38 53.29
N GLY A 23 -18.00 11.28 53.60
CA GLY A 23 -19.39 11.08 53.25
C GLY A 23 -19.74 10.44 51.89
N CYS A 24 -20.09 9.17 51.89
CA CYS A 24 -20.77 8.42 50.81
C CYS A 24 -22.02 9.08 50.25
N THR A 25 -22.13 9.18 48.96
CA THR A 25 -23.34 8.84 48.21
C THR A 25 -22.95 8.24 46.87
N GLN A 26 -23.29 6.96 46.68
CA GLN A 26 -23.16 6.25 45.42
C GLN A 26 -24.10 6.93 44.40
N SER A 27 -23.53 7.53 43.36
CA SER A 27 -24.20 7.69 42.08
C SER A 27 -23.31 6.99 41.05
N GLU A 28 -23.85 5.94 40.45
CA GLU A 28 -23.24 5.25 39.32
C GLU A 28 -23.09 6.26 38.14
N ALA A 29 -21.97 6.97 38.10
CA ALA A 29 -21.52 7.62 36.90
C ALA A 29 -20.91 6.55 35.99
N LYS A 30 -21.63 6.18 34.91
CA LYS A 30 -21.07 5.46 33.79
C LYS A 30 -19.90 6.29 33.23
N THR A 31 -18.71 6.00 33.67
CA THR A 31 -17.47 6.57 33.15
C THR A 31 -17.28 6.07 31.72
N THR A 32 -17.53 6.95 30.73
CA THR A 32 -16.93 6.79 29.42
C THR A 32 -15.42 6.86 29.63
N GLY A 33 -14.73 5.71 29.55
CA GLY A 33 -13.31 5.61 29.84
C GLY A 33 -12.51 6.62 28.99
N LYS A 34 -11.63 7.39 29.66
CA LYS A 34 -10.77 8.36 28.98
C LYS A 34 -9.85 7.63 28.00
N VAL A 35 -9.73 8.12 26.76
CA VAL A 35 -8.70 7.67 25.82
C VAL A 35 -7.35 8.16 26.32
N VAL A 36 -6.37 7.26 26.43
CA VAL A 36 -5.01 7.58 26.85
C VAL A 36 -4.04 7.34 25.70
N TYR A 37 -3.02 8.18 25.63
CA TYR A 37 -1.91 8.00 24.73
C TYR A 37 -1.05 6.82 25.18
N GLN A 38 -0.66 5.98 24.21
CA GLN A 38 0.28 4.89 24.42
C GLN A 38 1.41 5.00 23.41
N GLU A 39 2.63 5.11 23.90
CA GLU A 39 3.83 5.02 23.07
C GLU A 39 4.21 3.55 22.87
N THR A 40 4.49 3.18 21.62
CA THR A 40 4.78 1.79 21.25
C THR A 40 6.07 1.71 20.44
N ALA A 41 6.79 0.60 20.58
CA ALA A 41 8.00 0.34 19.80
C ALA A 41 7.63 0.13 18.31
N LYS A 42 8.08 1.02 17.43
CA LYS A 42 7.68 1.05 16.01
C LYS A 42 8.12 -0.19 15.23
N SER A 43 9.36 -0.62 15.38
CA SER A 43 9.97 -1.68 14.56
C SER A 43 9.29 -3.05 14.68
N THR A 44 8.72 -3.39 15.84
CA THR A 44 8.06 -4.71 16.04
C THR A 44 6.63 -4.72 15.54
N LEU A 45 5.97 -3.54 15.49
CA LEU A 45 4.59 -3.39 15.07
C LEU A 45 4.41 -3.35 13.55
N GLU A 46 5.48 -3.06 12.81
CA GLU A 46 5.46 -2.97 11.35
C GLU A 46 5.45 -4.35 10.66
N LYS A 47 5.75 -5.42 11.40
CA LYS A 47 5.77 -6.78 10.84
C LYS A 47 4.39 -7.38 10.77
N ALA A 48 4.08 -7.98 9.63
CA ALA A 48 2.87 -8.77 9.49
C ALA A 48 2.98 -10.05 10.32
N MET A 49 1.88 -10.41 10.99
CA MET A 49 1.73 -11.72 11.59
C MET A 49 1.07 -12.69 10.60
N ASP A 50 1.35 -13.99 10.74
CA ASP A 50 0.96 -15.00 9.76
C ASP A 50 -0.55 -15.17 9.57
N ASN A 51 -1.39 -14.58 10.42
CA ASN A 51 -2.84 -14.56 10.26
C ASN A 51 -3.36 -13.23 9.69
N GLN A 52 -2.49 -12.39 9.10
CA GLN A 52 -2.93 -11.19 8.38
C GLN A 52 -3.82 -11.60 7.20
N PRO A 53 -5.02 -10.99 7.02
CA PRO A 53 -5.77 -11.16 5.80
C PRO A 53 -4.99 -10.68 4.58
N GLU A 54 -5.16 -11.33 3.45
CA GLU A 54 -4.49 -11.00 2.21
C GLU A 54 -5.47 -10.45 1.15
N SER A 55 -5.00 -9.50 0.34
CA SER A 55 -5.72 -9.06 -0.86
C SER A 55 -5.75 -10.18 -1.88
N SER A 56 -6.92 -10.38 -2.50
CA SER A 56 -7.13 -11.49 -3.41
C SER A 56 -6.42 -11.32 -4.76
N TYR A 57 -5.95 -12.41 -5.31
CA TYR A 57 -5.39 -12.55 -6.65
C TYR A 57 -5.54 -14.00 -7.12
N TRP A 58 -5.64 -14.23 -8.42
CA TRP A 58 -5.88 -15.57 -8.95
C TRP A 58 -5.22 -15.80 -10.30
N PHE A 59 -4.92 -17.08 -10.59
CA PHE A 59 -4.91 -17.61 -11.94
C PHE A 59 -6.34 -18.04 -12.35
N PRO A 60 -6.63 -18.26 -13.64
CA PRO A 60 -7.98 -18.60 -14.09
C PRO A 60 -8.60 -19.83 -13.39
N GLU A 61 -7.82 -20.88 -13.17
CA GLU A 61 -8.25 -22.08 -12.45
C GLU A 61 -8.58 -21.80 -10.97
N ASP A 62 -7.84 -20.92 -10.32
CA ASP A 62 -8.06 -20.56 -8.92
C ASP A 62 -9.35 -19.76 -8.78
N LEU A 63 -9.60 -18.81 -9.70
CA LEU A 63 -10.84 -18.04 -9.72
C LEU A 63 -12.06 -18.93 -9.97
N LEU A 64 -11.96 -19.88 -10.88
CA LEU A 64 -13.03 -20.85 -11.14
C LEU A 64 -13.35 -21.69 -9.89
N ALA A 65 -12.37 -21.98 -9.04
CA ALA A 65 -12.54 -22.73 -7.80
C ALA A 65 -12.97 -21.86 -6.60
N TRP A 66 -12.80 -20.54 -6.68
CA TRP A 66 -13.08 -19.60 -5.60
C TRP A 66 -14.57 -19.50 -5.26
N SER A 67 -14.87 -19.29 -3.98
CA SER A 67 -16.16 -18.79 -3.52
C SER A 67 -15.99 -18.01 -2.22
N PHE A 68 -16.85 -17.03 -2.02
CA PHE A 68 -16.85 -16.16 -0.84
C PHE A 68 -16.88 -16.93 0.48
N GLU A 69 -17.65 -18.01 0.57
CA GLU A 69 -17.82 -18.79 1.80
C GLU A 69 -16.58 -19.63 2.15
N LYS A 70 -15.74 -19.95 1.18
CA LYS A 70 -14.54 -20.77 1.40
C LYS A 70 -13.30 -19.94 1.64
N ASP A 71 -13.29 -18.72 1.16
CA ASP A 71 -12.17 -17.81 1.33
C ASP A 71 -12.29 -17.06 2.67
N PRO A 72 -11.41 -17.35 3.67
CA PRO A 72 -11.48 -16.74 4.98
C PRO A 72 -11.18 -15.22 4.93
N ASP A 73 -10.55 -14.74 3.86
CA ASP A 73 -10.16 -13.35 3.69
C ASP A 73 -11.15 -12.54 2.85
N ALA A 74 -12.11 -13.19 2.17
CA ALA A 74 -13.04 -12.53 1.25
C ALA A 74 -13.79 -11.35 1.87
N LYS A 75 -14.25 -11.46 3.12
CA LYS A 75 -14.93 -10.36 3.81
C LYS A 75 -14.03 -9.17 4.12
N TYR A 76 -12.72 -9.39 4.25
CA TYR A 76 -11.74 -8.32 4.40
C TYR A 76 -11.47 -7.61 3.07
N ASN A 77 -11.74 -8.27 1.95
CA ASN A 77 -11.58 -7.75 0.59
C ASN A 77 -12.81 -7.00 0.05
N THR A 78 -13.89 -6.91 0.83
CA THR A 78 -15.12 -6.23 0.41
C THR A 78 -15.06 -4.72 0.69
N SER A 79 -15.23 -3.88 -0.34
CA SER A 79 -15.44 -2.42 -0.20
C SER A 79 -16.75 -2.13 0.53
N VAL A 80 -16.78 -1.08 1.34
CA VAL A 80 -17.95 -0.68 2.14
C VAL A 80 -18.44 0.74 1.84
N VAL A 81 -17.76 1.44 0.95
CA VAL A 81 -18.12 2.79 0.52
C VAL A 81 -18.79 2.70 -0.86
N PRO A 82 -20.07 3.04 -0.98
CA PRO A 82 -20.72 3.06 -2.28
C PRO A 82 -20.15 4.16 -3.17
N LEU A 83 -20.19 3.97 -4.49
CA LEU A 83 -19.77 4.96 -5.47
C LEU A 83 -20.60 6.24 -5.34
N ALA A 84 -19.93 7.34 -4.97
CA ALA A 84 -20.57 8.63 -4.81
C ALA A 84 -20.96 9.24 -6.15
N GLN A 85 -22.10 9.91 -6.20
CA GLN A 85 -22.57 10.61 -7.39
C GLN A 85 -21.76 11.90 -7.60
N ARG A 86 -21.12 12.07 -8.75
CA ARG A 86 -20.50 13.34 -9.15
C ARG A 86 -21.51 14.32 -9.74
N ALA A 87 -21.20 15.61 -9.60
CA ALA A 87 -21.90 16.66 -10.36
C ALA A 87 -21.67 16.48 -11.86
N ALA A 88 -22.69 16.80 -12.67
CA ALA A 88 -22.57 16.69 -14.13
C ALA A 88 -21.49 17.66 -14.65
N LYS A 89 -20.58 17.20 -15.50
CA LYS A 89 -19.44 17.99 -16.03
C LYS A 89 -19.88 19.30 -16.69
N GLU A 90 -21.04 19.31 -17.33
CA GLU A 90 -21.62 20.51 -18.01
C GLU A 90 -21.99 21.61 -17.02
N THR A 91 -22.13 21.29 -15.72
CA THR A 91 -22.45 22.27 -14.69
C THR A 91 -21.22 22.82 -13.99
N LEU A 92 -20.05 22.24 -14.26
CA LEU A 92 -18.79 22.62 -13.61
C LEU A 92 -18.15 23.83 -14.31
N PRO A 93 -17.55 24.76 -13.56
CA PRO A 93 -16.78 25.83 -14.15
C PRO A 93 -15.48 25.29 -14.74
N LYS A 94 -15.04 25.86 -15.85
CA LYS A 94 -13.70 25.67 -16.38
C LYS A 94 -12.75 26.59 -15.63
N MET A 95 -11.63 26.05 -15.16
CA MET A 95 -10.57 26.82 -14.53
C MET A 95 -9.64 27.47 -15.55
N ASN A 96 -9.56 26.89 -16.76
CA ASN A 96 -8.86 27.46 -17.92
C ASN A 96 -9.61 27.14 -19.20
N ASP A 97 -9.32 27.89 -20.29
CA ASP A 97 -10.07 27.82 -21.56
C ASP A 97 -9.80 26.53 -22.36
N THR A 98 -8.76 25.74 -21.99
CA THR A 98 -8.37 24.54 -22.73
C THR A 98 -9.09 23.27 -22.23
N GLN A 99 -9.72 23.32 -21.05
CA GLN A 99 -10.50 22.22 -20.51
C GLN A 99 -11.76 21.95 -21.35
N THR A 100 -12.10 20.67 -21.50
CA THR A 100 -13.34 20.26 -22.20
C THR A 100 -14.19 19.36 -21.30
N VAL A 101 -15.51 19.38 -21.50
CA VAL A 101 -16.45 18.55 -20.74
C VAL A 101 -16.42 17.09 -21.18
N GLU A 102 -16.05 16.86 -22.44
CA GLU A 102 -16.04 15.54 -23.06
C GLU A 102 -14.84 14.71 -22.66
N THR A 103 -13.70 15.34 -22.40
CA THR A 103 -12.45 14.64 -22.08
C THR A 103 -12.57 13.88 -20.76
N LYS A 104 -12.30 12.59 -20.83
CA LYS A 104 -12.16 11.71 -19.66
C LYS A 104 -10.68 11.37 -19.42
N VAL A 105 -10.36 10.94 -18.22
CA VAL A 105 -9.02 10.47 -17.86
C VAL A 105 -9.15 9.14 -17.13
N VAL A 106 -8.44 8.13 -17.63
CA VAL A 106 -8.26 6.86 -16.90
C VAL A 106 -6.83 6.74 -16.41
N ALA A 107 -6.66 6.31 -15.16
CA ALA A 107 -5.36 6.03 -14.56
C ALA A 107 -5.21 4.52 -14.32
N LEU A 108 -4.27 3.88 -15.03
CA LEU A 108 -3.83 2.52 -14.74
C LEU A 108 -2.71 2.62 -13.71
N SER A 109 -3.03 2.51 -12.42
CA SER A 109 -2.12 2.86 -11.33
C SER A 109 -1.73 1.67 -10.47
N ILE A 110 -0.43 1.52 -10.21
CA ILE A 110 0.10 0.56 -9.23
C ILE A 110 -0.14 1.15 -7.84
N MET A 111 -1.10 0.56 -7.11
CA MET A 111 -1.47 1.04 -5.78
C MET A 111 -0.76 0.29 -4.66
N ASN A 112 -0.28 -0.92 -4.93
CA ASN A 112 0.55 -1.75 -4.07
C ASN A 112 1.77 -2.25 -4.85
N SER A 113 2.92 -2.39 -4.20
CA SER A 113 4.20 -2.72 -4.84
C SER A 113 4.28 -4.16 -5.39
N SER A 114 3.43 -5.06 -4.91
CA SER A 114 3.33 -6.46 -5.33
C SER A 114 1.88 -6.82 -5.60
N THR A 115 1.65 -7.93 -6.30
CA THR A 115 0.31 -8.50 -6.50
C THR A 115 -0.13 -9.25 -5.24
N SER A 116 0.75 -10.06 -4.69
CA SER A 116 0.53 -10.85 -3.46
C SER A 116 1.04 -10.14 -2.21
N GLY A 117 0.68 -10.64 -1.03
CA GLY A 117 1.22 -10.20 0.27
C GLY A 117 0.64 -8.91 0.83
N ASN A 118 -0.33 -8.31 0.15
CA ASN A 118 -0.90 -7.03 0.57
C ASN A 118 -2.04 -7.22 1.57
N ALA A 119 -2.06 -6.42 2.64
CA ALA A 119 -3.24 -6.33 3.49
C ALA A 119 -4.38 -5.61 2.74
N PRO A 120 -5.62 -6.11 2.81
CA PRO A 120 -6.77 -5.47 2.15
C PRO A 120 -7.06 -4.06 2.67
N ARG A 121 -6.85 -3.85 3.97
CA ARG A 121 -7.08 -2.56 4.64
C ARG A 121 -6.08 -2.33 5.74
N GLY A 122 -5.28 -1.30 5.60
CA GLY A 122 -4.50 -0.75 6.69
C GLY A 122 -3.48 -1.68 7.33
N ILE A 123 -2.27 -1.19 7.43
CA ILE A 123 -1.16 -1.83 8.14
C ILE A 123 -0.44 -0.81 9.02
N ASN A 124 0.47 -1.30 9.87
CA ASN A 124 1.22 -0.48 10.82
C ASN A 124 2.46 0.20 10.20
N THR A 125 2.42 0.55 8.91
CA THR A 125 3.46 1.32 8.22
C THR A 125 2.90 2.65 7.72
N PHE A 126 3.75 3.65 7.57
CA PHE A 126 3.36 4.94 6.99
C PHE A 126 3.27 4.87 5.46
N ASP A 127 4.19 4.11 4.84
CA ASP A 127 4.39 4.10 3.41
C ASP A 127 3.25 3.39 2.68
N ALA A 128 2.55 4.15 1.86
CA ALA A 128 1.51 3.68 0.96
C ALA A 128 1.31 4.72 -0.15
N ASN A 129 0.93 4.27 -1.33
CA ASN A 129 0.47 5.16 -2.40
C ASN A 129 -0.91 5.73 -2.03
N VAL A 130 -0.92 6.87 -1.35
CA VAL A 130 -2.14 7.60 -0.94
C VAL A 130 -2.54 8.62 -2.00
N PHE A 131 -2.70 8.16 -3.23
CA PHE A 131 -3.18 8.97 -4.34
C PHE A 131 -4.40 9.83 -3.93
N SER A 132 -4.44 11.09 -4.33
CA SER A 132 -5.45 12.01 -3.83
C SER A 132 -5.96 13.05 -4.84
N TYR A 133 -5.58 12.95 -6.11
CA TYR A 133 -6.02 13.85 -7.19
C TYR A 133 -7.22 13.30 -7.96
N TRP A 134 -8.15 12.68 -7.22
CA TRP A 134 -9.35 12.04 -7.73
C TRP A 134 -10.22 12.94 -8.62
N GLN A 135 -10.18 14.25 -8.42
CA GLN A 135 -10.95 15.24 -9.19
C GLN A 135 -10.62 15.25 -10.69
N TYR A 136 -9.46 14.73 -11.09
CA TYR A 136 -9.04 14.72 -12.49
C TYR A 136 -9.24 13.40 -13.21
N ILE A 137 -9.56 12.31 -12.50
CA ILE A 137 -9.77 11.01 -13.14
C ILE A 137 -11.23 10.60 -13.16
N ASP A 138 -11.64 10.01 -14.27
CA ASP A 138 -12.99 9.48 -14.47
C ASP A 138 -13.08 8.01 -14.08
N GLN A 139 -11.95 7.28 -14.14
CA GLN A 139 -11.89 5.87 -13.82
C GLN A 139 -10.48 5.50 -13.35
N LEU A 140 -10.38 4.62 -12.37
CA LEU A 140 -9.13 4.00 -11.94
C LEU A 140 -9.11 2.54 -12.39
N VAL A 141 -8.05 2.11 -13.05
CA VAL A 141 -7.70 0.69 -13.17
C VAL A 141 -6.68 0.37 -12.07
N TYR A 142 -7.03 -0.53 -11.17
CA TYR A 142 -6.12 -1.07 -10.18
C TYR A 142 -5.14 -2.01 -10.87
N TRP A 143 -4.03 -1.41 -11.36
CA TRP A 143 -3.05 -2.14 -12.17
C TRP A 143 -2.21 -3.09 -11.31
N GLY A 144 -2.20 -4.36 -11.66
CA GLY A 144 -1.45 -5.42 -11.00
C GLY A 144 -1.50 -6.71 -11.81
N GLY A 145 -0.84 -7.72 -11.31
CA GLY A 145 -0.76 -9.04 -11.94
C GLY A 145 0.64 -9.36 -12.45
N SER A 146 1.04 -10.61 -12.26
CA SER A 146 2.31 -11.14 -12.75
C SER A 146 2.20 -12.63 -13.01
N SER A 147 3.10 -13.16 -13.85
CA SER A 147 3.18 -14.59 -14.13
C SER A 147 3.58 -15.46 -12.93
N GLY A 148 4.15 -14.84 -11.89
CA GLY A 148 4.60 -15.54 -10.69
C GLY A 148 3.61 -15.49 -9.52
N GLU A 149 2.71 -14.51 -9.49
CA GLU A 149 1.82 -14.30 -8.34
C GLU A 149 0.35 -14.56 -8.69
N GLY A 150 -0.13 -14.03 -9.80
CA GLY A 150 -1.50 -14.16 -10.30
C GLY A 150 -1.78 -13.12 -11.38
N ILE A 151 -2.74 -13.40 -12.25
CA ILE A 151 -3.04 -12.56 -13.43
C ILE A 151 -4.44 -11.93 -13.40
N ILE A 152 -5.27 -12.32 -12.43
CA ILE A 152 -6.60 -11.75 -12.20
C ILE A 152 -6.56 -11.10 -10.82
N VAL A 153 -6.62 -9.77 -10.78
CA VAL A 153 -6.39 -8.97 -9.57
C VAL A 153 -7.55 -8.00 -9.37
N PRO A 154 -8.43 -8.26 -8.40
CA PRO A 154 -9.43 -7.27 -7.99
C PRO A 154 -8.74 -6.11 -7.25
N PRO A 155 -9.34 -4.91 -7.23
CA PRO A 155 -8.80 -3.82 -6.45
C PRO A 155 -8.89 -4.11 -4.94
N SER A 156 -7.88 -3.66 -4.19
CA SER A 156 -7.98 -3.70 -2.73
C SER A 156 -9.11 -2.78 -2.25
N PRO A 157 -9.87 -3.19 -1.23
CA PRO A 157 -11.06 -2.46 -0.79
C PRO A 157 -10.75 -1.07 -0.25
N ASP A 158 -9.55 -0.84 0.28
CA ASP A 158 -9.16 0.49 0.76
C ASP A 158 -8.97 1.49 -0.38
N VAL A 159 -8.49 1.04 -1.54
CA VAL A 159 -8.40 1.86 -2.76
C VAL A 159 -9.80 2.13 -3.32
N THR A 160 -10.64 1.09 -3.40
CA THR A 160 -12.03 1.22 -3.86
C THR A 160 -12.81 2.18 -2.96
N ASP A 161 -12.71 2.05 -1.63
CA ASP A 161 -13.35 2.95 -0.67
C ASP A 161 -12.94 4.42 -0.86
N ALA A 162 -11.63 4.68 -1.12
CA ALA A 162 -11.13 6.04 -1.37
C ALA A 162 -11.62 6.61 -2.71
N ALA A 163 -11.57 5.83 -3.78
CA ALA A 163 -12.04 6.20 -5.11
C ALA A 163 -13.54 6.47 -5.13
N HIS A 164 -14.33 5.57 -4.58
CA HIS A 164 -15.79 5.66 -4.50
C HIS A 164 -16.26 6.88 -3.73
N ARG A 165 -15.58 7.24 -2.61
CA ARG A 165 -15.87 8.46 -1.85
C ARG A 165 -15.71 9.72 -2.71
N ASN A 166 -14.86 9.67 -3.72
CA ASN A 166 -14.62 10.72 -4.70
C ASN A 166 -15.42 10.56 -6.00
N GLY A 167 -16.30 9.56 -6.08
CA GLY A 167 -17.12 9.28 -7.26
C GLY A 167 -16.35 8.77 -8.46
N VAL A 168 -15.27 8.02 -8.20
CA VAL A 168 -14.43 7.38 -9.22
C VAL A 168 -14.67 5.89 -9.22
N PRO A 169 -15.20 5.31 -10.30
CA PRO A 169 -15.29 3.86 -10.46
C PRO A 169 -13.90 3.23 -10.57
N VAL A 170 -13.79 1.98 -10.09
CA VAL A 170 -12.53 1.23 -10.05
C VAL A 170 -12.68 -0.09 -10.79
N LEU A 171 -11.78 -0.36 -11.73
CA LEU A 171 -11.69 -1.63 -12.42
C LEU A 171 -10.57 -2.50 -11.86
N GLY A 172 -10.83 -3.79 -11.69
CA GLY A 172 -9.80 -4.81 -11.49
C GLY A 172 -9.03 -5.10 -12.77
N THR A 173 -7.89 -5.76 -12.66
CA THR A 173 -7.04 -6.13 -13.80
C THR A 173 -7.16 -7.62 -14.12
N ILE A 174 -7.30 -7.95 -15.42
CA ILE A 174 -7.08 -9.27 -15.98
C ILE A 174 -5.94 -9.12 -16.98
N PHE A 175 -4.76 -9.60 -16.60
CA PHE A 175 -3.53 -9.40 -17.35
C PHE A 175 -2.93 -10.74 -17.78
N PHE A 176 -2.92 -11.00 -19.07
CA PHE A 176 -2.20 -12.11 -19.67
C PHE A 176 -0.84 -11.60 -20.18
N PRO A 177 0.24 -11.84 -19.44
CA PRO A 177 1.56 -11.32 -19.80
C PRO A 177 2.07 -11.90 -21.11
N GLN A 178 2.98 -11.19 -21.76
CA GLN A 178 3.73 -11.72 -22.90
C GLN A 178 4.46 -13.00 -22.51
N THR A 179 4.60 -13.95 -23.43
CA THR A 179 5.32 -15.20 -23.22
C THR A 179 6.78 -14.96 -22.77
N ALA A 180 7.41 -13.88 -23.27
CA ALA A 180 8.75 -13.46 -22.82
C ALA A 180 8.82 -13.09 -21.34
N HIS A 181 7.69 -12.71 -20.72
CA HIS A 181 7.56 -12.38 -19.31
C HIS A 181 6.84 -13.47 -18.50
N GLY A 182 6.92 -14.72 -18.97
CA GLY A 182 6.37 -15.88 -18.28
C GLY A 182 4.88 -16.13 -18.54
N GLY A 183 4.24 -15.40 -19.46
CA GLY A 183 2.86 -15.67 -19.88
C GLY A 183 2.67 -17.06 -20.49
N LYS A 184 1.53 -17.66 -20.22
CA LYS A 184 1.19 -19.02 -20.68
C LYS A 184 -0.14 -19.02 -21.42
N LEU A 185 -0.13 -19.56 -22.63
CA LEU A 185 -1.35 -19.69 -23.43
C LEU A 185 -2.42 -20.56 -22.74
N GLU A 186 -1.99 -21.52 -21.92
CA GLU A 186 -2.86 -22.36 -21.11
C GLU A 186 -3.79 -21.56 -20.18
N TRP A 187 -3.33 -20.42 -19.66
CA TRP A 187 -4.17 -19.54 -18.85
C TRP A 187 -5.27 -18.89 -19.69
N LEU A 188 -4.94 -18.46 -20.92
CA LEU A 188 -5.94 -17.93 -21.85
C LEU A 188 -6.92 -19.01 -22.28
N ASP A 189 -6.44 -20.24 -22.57
CA ASP A 189 -7.29 -21.38 -22.91
C ASP A 189 -8.27 -21.71 -21.76
N THR A 190 -7.80 -21.70 -20.50
CA THR A 190 -8.64 -21.93 -19.32
C THR A 190 -9.66 -20.81 -19.13
N PHE A 191 -9.24 -19.55 -19.31
CA PHE A 191 -10.10 -18.37 -19.19
C PHE A 191 -11.20 -18.35 -20.26
N LEU A 192 -10.89 -18.81 -21.48
CA LEU A 192 -11.82 -18.88 -22.62
C LEU A 192 -12.53 -20.23 -22.76
N ALA A 193 -12.37 -21.12 -21.77
CA ALA A 193 -13.05 -22.40 -21.80
C ALA A 193 -14.56 -22.26 -21.65
N LYS A 194 -15.32 -22.99 -22.49
CA LYS A 194 -16.76 -23.04 -22.43
C LYS A 194 -17.26 -24.32 -21.77
N ASP A 195 -18.38 -24.21 -21.09
CA ASP A 195 -19.13 -25.36 -20.55
C ASP A 195 -19.90 -26.12 -21.65
N GLU A 196 -20.65 -27.17 -21.27
CA GLU A 196 -21.47 -27.97 -22.18
C GLU A 196 -22.59 -27.19 -22.86
N ASP A 197 -23.06 -26.09 -22.25
CA ASP A 197 -24.10 -25.22 -22.76
C ASP A 197 -23.53 -24.07 -23.66
N GLY A 198 -22.21 -23.97 -23.75
CA GLY A 198 -21.52 -22.96 -24.57
C GLY A 198 -21.25 -21.64 -23.83
N ASN A 199 -21.48 -21.56 -22.53
CA ASN A 199 -21.18 -20.38 -21.71
C ASN A 199 -19.75 -20.40 -21.21
N PHE A 200 -19.23 -19.21 -20.81
CA PHE A 200 -17.94 -19.07 -20.17
C PHE A 200 -18.11 -19.04 -18.64
N PRO A 201 -17.77 -20.11 -17.89
CA PRO A 201 -17.93 -20.14 -16.44
C PRO A 201 -17.17 -19.02 -15.72
N ILE A 202 -16.07 -18.57 -16.29
CA ILE A 202 -15.28 -17.46 -15.74
C ILE A 202 -16.08 -16.15 -15.66
N VAL A 203 -17.02 -15.91 -16.58
CA VAL A 203 -17.86 -14.71 -16.58
C VAL A 203 -18.71 -14.60 -15.33
N GLU A 204 -19.33 -15.71 -14.91
CA GLU A 204 -20.08 -15.76 -13.65
C GLU A 204 -19.19 -15.37 -12.46
N LYS A 205 -17.95 -15.88 -12.44
CA LYS A 205 -16.97 -15.56 -11.39
C LYS A 205 -16.50 -14.10 -11.43
N MET A 206 -16.27 -13.55 -12.61
CA MET A 206 -15.92 -12.14 -12.77
C MET A 206 -17.00 -11.22 -12.19
N ILE A 207 -18.28 -11.54 -12.47
CA ILE A 207 -19.44 -10.79 -11.97
C ILE A 207 -19.61 -11.01 -10.45
N GLU A 208 -19.51 -12.26 -9.96
CA GLU A 208 -19.59 -12.61 -8.54
C GLU A 208 -18.58 -11.83 -7.71
N VAL A 209 -17.31 -11.82 -8.14
CA VAL A 209 -16.22 -11.10 -7.44
C VAL A 209 -16.48 -9.60 -7.44
N ALA A 210 -16.78 -9.00 -8.61
CA ALA A 210 -17.01 -7.57 -8.72
C ALA A 210 -18.15 -7.10 -7.80
N ASN A 211 -19.27 -7.79 -7.83
CA ASN A 211 -20.42 -7.48 -6.98
C ASN A 211 -20.14 -7.72 -5.48
N THR A 212 -19.43 -8.79 -5.14
CA THR A 212 -19.15 -9.16 -3.75
C THR A 212 -18.11 -8.22 -3.12
N TYR A 213 -17.05 -7.90 -3.88
CA TYR A 213 -16.01 -7.00 -3.42
C TYR A 213 -16.35 -5.52 -3.60
N GLY A 214 -17.38 -5.22 -4.41
CA GLY A 214 -17.94 -3.88 -4.55
C GLY A 214 -17.09 -2.94 -5.39
N PHE A 215 -16.58 -3.41 -6.54
CA PHE A 215 -15.88 -2.60 -7.53
C PHE A 215 -16.59 -2.68 -8.90
N ASP A 216 -16.18 -1.89 -9.89
CA ASP A 216 -17.05 -1.48 -10.99
C ASP A 216 -16.76 -2.16 -12.33
N GLY A 217 -15.95 -3.21 -12.37
CA GLY A 217 -15.70 -3.96 -13.59
C GLY A 217 -14.24 -4.36 -13.79
N TRP A 218 -13.86 -4.64 -15.05
CA TRP A 218 -12.55 -5.22 -15.35
C TRP A 218 -11.86 -4.54 -16.52
N PHE A 219 -10.57 -4.34 -16.37
CA PHE A 219 -9.65 -4.03 -17.47
C PHE A 219 -9.02 -5.33 -17.96
N ILE A 220 -9.19 -5.64 -19.26
CA ILE A 220 -8.66 -6.87 -19.88
C ILE A 220 -7.48 -6.49 -20.77
N ASN A 221 -6.31 -6.96 -20.38
CA ASN A 221 -5.07 -6.85 -21.15
C ASN A 221 -4.58 -8.24 -21.57
N GLN A 222 -4.74 -8.60 -22.84
CA GLN A 222 -4.29 -9.88 -23.40
C GLN A 222 -3.04 -9.65 -24.25
N GLU A 223 -1.85 -10.03 -23.74
CA GLU A 223 -0.57 -9.92 -24.45
C GLU A 223 0.16 -11.26 -24.61
N THR A 224 -0.43 -12.37 -24.14
CA THR A 224 0.20 -13.70 -24.29
C THR A 224 0.20 -14.10 -25.76
N ASP A 225 1.37 -14.46 -26.25
CA ASP A 225 1.63 -14.93 -27.62
C ASP A 225 2.50 -16.21 -27.55
N THR A 226 2.62 -16.90 -28.66
CA THR A 226 3.42 -18.15 -28.76
C THR A 226 4.82 -17.96 -29.31
N ALA A 227 5.17 -16.79 -29.78
CA ALA A 227 6.48 -16.50 -30.35
C ALA A 227 6.87 -15.04 -30.15
N VAL A 228 7.42 -14.72 -29.02
CA VAL A 228 8.06 -13.42 -28.81
C VAL A 228 9.47 -13.47 -29.33
N THR A 229 9.79 -12.61 -30.29
CA THR A 229 11.15 -12.50 -30.84
C THR A 229 11.93 -11.36 -30.20
N SER A 230 11.31 -10.21 -29.92
CA SER A 230 11.90 -9.12 -29.10
C SER A 230 10.87 -8.03 -28.81
N PHE A 231 11.12 -7.22 -27.80
CA PHE A 231 10.33 -6.00 -27.50
C PHE A 231 10.41 -4.98 -28.64
N ASP A 232 11.55 -4.93 -29.34
CA ASP A 232 11.77 -4.02 -30.48
C ASP A 232 10.94 -4.41 -31.71
N ASP A 233 10.71 -5.70 -31.94
CA ASP A 233 9.89 -6.20 -33.03
C ASP A 233 8.40 -5.84 -32.83
N ALA A 234 7.92 -5.90 -31.58
CA ALA A 234 6.56 -5.46 -31.22
C ALA A 234 6.38 -3.94 -31.45
N ALA A 235 7.37 -3.13 -31.05
CA ALA A 235 7.39 -1.69 -31.25
C ALA A 235 7.42 -1.29 -32.74
N GLU A 236 7.87 -2.18 -33.64
CA GLU A 236 7.89 -1.95 -35.07
C GLU A 236 6.62 -2.39 -35.80
N GLY A 237 5.63 -2.96 -35.09
CA GLY A 237 4.41 -3.49 -35.68
C GLY A 237 4.65 -4.76 -36.52
N VAL A 238 5.61 -5.58 -36.11
CA VAL A 238 5.87 -6.86 -36.75
C VAL A 238 4.79 -7.85 -36.31
N GLU A 239 4.03 -8.35 -37.27
CA GLU A 239 3.03 -9.40 -37.01
C GLU A 239 3.72 -10.66 -36.42
N GLN A 240 3.37 -11.02 -35.21
CA GLN A 240 3.82 -12.23 -34.57
C GLN A 240 2.76 -13.32 -34.77
N SER A 241 3.04 -14.34 -35.54
CA SER A 241 2.14 -15.48 -35.72
C SER A 241 2.85 -16.78 -35.34
N GLY A 242 2.21 -17.57 -34.51
CA GLY A 242 2.69 -18.91 -34.20
C GLY A 242 2.68 -19.80 -35.44
N ALA A 243 3.82 -20.40 -35.75
CA ALA A 243 4.05 -21.13 -37.01
C ALA A 243 3.25 -22.44 -37.17
N ASP A 244 2.61 -22.97 -36.10
CA ASP A 244 2.10 -24.34 -36.08
C ASP A 244 0.58 -24.50 -35.79
N GLY A 245 -0.21 -23.42 -35.74
CA GLY A 245 -1.65 -23.51 -35.41
C GLY A 245 -1.95 -23.90 -33.95
N LYS A 246 -0.92 -23.94 -33.10
CA LYS A 246 -1.00 -24.23 -31.65
C LYS A 246 -0.87 -22.99 -30.79
N GLY A 247 -0.62 -21.85 -31.42
CA GLY A 247 -0.48 -20.57 -30.73
C GLY A 247 -1.75 -19.76 -30.71
N LEU A 248 -1.63 -18.49 -30.26
CA LEU A 248 -2.70 -17.50 -30.34
C LEU A 248 -3.24 -17.46 -31.78
N ASN A 249 -4.56 -17.44 -31.93
CA ASN A 249 -5.22 -17.51 -33.23
C ASN A 249 -6.61 -16.87 -33.20
N GLU A 250 -7.26 -16.78 -34.37
CA GLU A 250 -8.59 -16.18 -34.57
C GLU A 250 -9.67 -16.79 -33.63
N SER A 251 -9.54 -18.06 -33.24
CA SER A 251 -10.52 -18.69 -32.34
C SER A 251 -10.45 -18.07 -30.93
N HIS A 252 -9.25 -17.71 -30.43
CA HIS A 252 -9.08 -17.04 -29.16
C HIS A 252 -9.68 -15.62 -29.21
N ALA A 253 -9.41 -14.87 -30.30
CA ALA A 253 -9.96 -13.53 -30.48
C ALA A 253 -11.49 -13.55 -30.52
N LYS A 254 -12.07 -14.51 -31.27
CA LYS A 254 -13.50 -14.69 -31.33
C LYS A 254 -14.10 -15.11 -29.99
N ALA A 255 -13.47 -16.06 -29.28
CA ALA A 255 -13.92 -16.47 -27.95
C ALA A 255 -13.86 -15.31 -26.93
N MET A 256 -12.85 -14.43 -27.01
CA MET A 256 -12.77 -13.25 -26.16
C MET A 256 -13.90 -12.27 -26.45
N GLN A 257 -14.24 -12.01 -27.70
CA GLN A 257 -15.38 -11.17 -28.08
C GLN A 257 -16.71 -11.75 -27.58
N GLU A 258 -16.90 -13.08 -27.73
CA GLU A 258 -18.07 -13.77 -27.20
C GLU A 258 -18.12 -13.73 -25.66
N LEU A 259 -16.99 -13.83 -24.97
CA LEU A 259 -16.89 -13.71 -23.50
C LEU A 259 -17.30 -12.30 -23.05
N ILE A 260 -16.79 -11.25 -23.70
CA ILE A 260 -17.17 -9.86 -23.41
C ILE A 260 -18.68 -9.67 -23.65
N ALA A 261 -19.24 -10.19 -24.75
CA ALA A 261 -20.66 -10.16 -25.01
C ALA A 261 -21.48 -10.84 -23.91
N GLN A 262 -21.06 -12.02 -23.47
CA GLN A 262 -21.72 -12.74 -22.38
C GLN A 262 -21.64 -11.96 -21.07
N PHE A 263 -20.50 -11.36 -20.75
CA PHE A 263 -20.36 -10.51 -19.58
C PHE A 263 -21.36 -9.35 -19.62
N LYS A 264 -21.44 -8.63 -20.74
CA LYS A 264 -22.37 -7.49 -20.90
C LYS A 264 -23.84 -7.89 -20.84
N GLU A 265 -24.18 -9.09 -21.27
CA GLU A 265 -25.56 -9.63 -21.17
C GLU A 265 -25.92 -9.99 -19.73
N GLN A 266 -24.98 -10.50 -18.93
CA GLN A 266 -25.25 -11.07 -17.59
C GLN A 266 -24.93 -10.10 -16.45
N ALA A 267 -24.03 -9.14 -16.65
CA ALA A 267 -23.60 -8.21 -15.61
C ALA A 267 -24.63 -7.10 -15.35
N ASP A 268 -24.60 -6.56 -14.13
CA ASP A 268 -25.33 -5.36 -13.77
C ASP A 268 -24.83 -4.16 -14.61
N GLU A 269 -25.69 -3.18 -14.91
CA GLU A 269 -25.38 -2.03 -15.76
C GLU A 269 -24.15 -1.20 -15.31
N HIS A 270 -23.80 -1.28 -14.02
CA HIS A 270 -22.66 -0.53 -13.49
C HIS A 270 -21.31 -1.23 -13.70
N LEU A 271 -21.32 -2.52 -14.07
CA LEU A 271 -20.08 -3.25 -14.32
C LEU A 271 -19.61 -3.04 -15.77
N GLU A 272 -18.37 -2.53 -15.89
CA GLU A 272 -17.77 -2.14 -17.16
C GLU A 272 -16.64 -3.09 -17.57
N ILE A 273 -16.42 -3.19 -18.86
CA ILE A 273 -15.23 -3.81 -19.46
C ILE A 273 -14.46 -2.74 -20.23
N MET A 274 -13.20 -2.56 -19.90
CA MET A 274 -12.23 -1.82 -20.69
C MET A 274 -11.30 -2.81 -21.39
N TRP A 275 -11.20 -2.69 -22.73
CA TRP A 275 -10.29 -3.50 -23.54
C TRP A 275 -8.97 -2.76 -23.79
N TYR A 276 -7.84 -3.46 -23.73
CA TYR A 276 -6.55 -2.95 -24.15
C TYR A 276 -6.24 -3.30 -25.62
N ASP A 277 -5.74 -2.33 -26.36
CA ASP A 277 -5.29 -2.44 -27.75
C ASP A 277 -4.03 -3.31 -27.85
N SER A 278 -4.21 -4.61 -27.97
CA SER A 278 -3.17 -5.63 -28.04
C SER A 278 -3.52 -6.73 -29.03
N MET A 279 -4.43 -7.65 -28.69
CA MET A 279 -4.85 -8.71 -29.58
C MET A 279 -5.84 -8.19 -30.64
N THR A 280 -5.57 -8.44 -31.92
CA THR A 280 -6.45 -8.13 -33.03
C THR A 280 -7.51 -9.20 -33.26
N SER A 281 -8.55 -8.89 -34.03
CA SER A 281 -9.67 -9.80 -34.31
C SER A 281 -9.30 -11.05 -35.08
N ASP A 282 -8.14 -11.12 -35.73
CA ASP A 282 -7.58 -12.29 -36.37
C ASP A 282 -6.66 -13.13 -35.46
N GLY A 283 -6.62 -12.81 -34.17
CA GLY A 283 -5.88 -13.54 -33.14
C GLY A 283 -4.37 -13.36 -33.22
N LYS A 284 -3.93 -12.14 -33.52
CA LYS A 284 -2.51 -11.77 -33.47
C LYS A 284 -2.27 -10.72 -32.42
N MET A 285 -1.07 -10.76 -31.84
CA MET A 285 -0.55 -9.65 -31.04
C MET A 285 -0.02 -8.56 -31.96
N ASP A 286 -0.80 -7.50 -32.15
CA ASP A 286 -0.48 -6.41 -33.09
C ASP A 286 -1.08 -5.09 -32.57
N TRP A 287 -0.30 -4.36 -31.77
CA TRP A 287 -0.69 -3.08 -31.16
C TRP A 287 -0.98 -2.03 -32.26
N GLN A 288 -2.22 -1.66 -32.42
CA GLN A 288 -2.66 -0.71 -33.45
C GLN A 288 -2.35 0.74 -33.09
N ASN A 289 -2.23 1.05 -31.80
CA ASN A 289 -2.07 2.43 -31.27
C ASN A 289 -3.22 3.37 -31.68
N ALA A 290 -4.31 2.80 -32.07
CA ALA A 290 -5.48 3.47 -32.65
C ALA A 290 -6.67 2.51 -32.66
N LEU A 291 -7.86 3.04 -32.83
CA LEU A 291 -9.02 2.26 -33.21
C LEU A 291 -8.98 2.02 -34.73
N THR A 292 -8.96 0.75 -35.14
CA THR A 292 -8.86 0.32 -36.56
C THR A 292 -9.88 -0.77 -36.88
N ASP A 293 -9.90 -1.24 -38.12
CA ASP A 293 -10.72 -2.38 -38.52
C ASP A 293 -10.24 -3.69 -37.87
N LYS A 294 -8.99 -3.75 -37.37
CA LYS A 294 -8.43 -4.95 -36.74
C LYS A 294 -8.84 -5.15 -35.28
N ASN A 295 -9.20 -4.07 -34.57
CA ASN A 295 -9.52 -4.12 -33.14
C ASN A 295 -10.94 -3.62 -32.79
N LYS A 296 -11.66 -2.98 -33.70
CA LYS A 296 -13.04 -2.49 -33.45
C LYS A 296 -14.03 -3.57 -33.00
N ALA A 297 -13.75 -4.84 -33.34
CA ALA A 297 -14.61 -5.98 -32.98
C ALA A 297 -14.64 -6.26 -31.47
N TYR A 298 -13.81 -5.62 -30.66
CA TYR A 298 -13.89 -5.66 -29.19
C TYR A 298 -14.82 -4.57 -28.63
N LEU A 299 -15.15 -3.52 -29.41
CA LEU A 299 -16.08 -2.46 -29.00
C LEU A 299 -17.50 -2.67 -29.55
N VAL A 300 -17.61 -3.23 -30.76
CA VAL A 300 -18.90 -3.52 -31.37
C VAL A 300 -18.85 -4.85 -32.12
N ASP A 301 -19.94 -5.61 -32.10
CA ASP A 301 -20.08 -6.84 -32.88
C ASP A 301 -20.37 -6.56 -34.36
N ALA A 302 -20.58 -7.63 -35.17
CA ALA A 302 -20.86 -7.52 -36.61
C ALA A 302 -22.19 -6.81 -36.87
N GLU A 303 -23.12 -6.83 -35.97
CA GLU A 303 -24.43 -6.17 -36.01
C GLU A 303 -24.40 -4.76 -35.40
N MET A 304 -23.24 -4.28 -35.00
CA MET A 304 -23.01 -2.98 -34.33
C MET A 304 -23.62 -2.87 -32.92
N ASN A 305 -23.83 -4.00 -32.23
CA ASN A 305 -24.17 -3.95 -30.82
C ASN A 305 -22.91 -3.67 -29.99
N PRO A 306 -23.02 -2.88 -28.88
CA PRO A 306 -21.87 -2.58 -28.05
C PRO A 306 -21.35 -3.83 -27.31
N LEU A 307 -20.02 -3.97 -27.22
CA LEU A 307 -19.31 -4.99 -26.45
C LEU A 307 -18.58 -4.35 -25.26
N ALA A 308 -17.26 -4.14 -25.33
CA ALA A 308 -16.56 -3.41 -24.28
C ALA A 308 -17.02 -1.94 -24.22
N ASP A 309 -17.08 -1.40 -23.01
CA ASP A 309 -17.54 -0.03 -22.75
C ASP A 309 -16.51 1.01 -23.22
N SER A 310 -15.24 0.64 -23.21
CA SER A 310 -14.15 1.54 -23.60
C SER A 310 -12.90 0.76 -24.06
N MET A 311 -11.97 1.48 -24.68
CA MET A 311 -10.71 0.90 -25.14
C MET A 311 -9.53 1.80 -24.76
N PHE A 312 -8.51 1.18 -24.15
CA PHE A 312 -7.23 1.82 -23.91
C PHE A 312 -6.31 1.57 -25.11
N LEU A 313 -5.95 2.65 -25.83
CA LEU A 313 -5.07 2.59 -27.01
C LEU A 313 -3.61 2.56 -26.55
N ASN A 314 -2.81 1.71 -27.21
CA ASN A 314 -1.40 1.59 -26.89
C ASN A 314 -0.61 2.90 -27.10
N PHE A 315 0.60 2.98 -26.61
CA PHE A 315 1.38 4.20 -26.30
C PHE A 315 2.08 4.85 -27.49
N TRP A 316 2.31 4.15 -28.62
CA TRP A 316 3.23 4.64 -29.66
C TRP A 316 2.64 5.65 -30.65
N TRP A 317 1.37 6.02 -30.50
CA TRP A 317 0.73 7.07 -31.30
C TRP A 317 1.48 8.41 -31.21
N THR A 318 2.17 8.67 -30.11
CA THR A 318 2.94 9.90 -29.84
C THR A 318 4.36 9.87 -30.39
N THR A 319 4.79 8.80 -31.08
CA THR A 319 6.16 8.69 -31.61
C THR A 319 6.28 9.41 -32.98
N ASP A 320 7.45 9.98 -33.25
CA ASP A 320 7.73 10.63 -34.53
C ASP A 320 7.57 9.67 -35.71
N LYS A 321 7.85 8.37 -35.52
CA LYS A 321 7.71 7.34 -36.57
C LYS A 321 6.25 7.17 -37.02
N LEU A 322 5.27 7.39 -36.15
CA LEU A 322 3.85 7.21 -36.46
C LEU A 322 3.08 8.54 -36.59
N ALA A 323 3.74 9.68 -36.39
CA ALA A 323 3.11 11.00 -36.39
C ALA A 323 2.31 11.29 -37.65
N ASP A 324 2.87 10.96 -38.82
CA ASP A 324 2.21 11.18 -40.13
C ASP A 324 0.90 10.40 -40.31
N LYS A 325 0.63 9.40 -39.46
CA LYS A 325 -0.59 8.60 -39.50
C LYS A 325 -1.78 9.28 -38.83
N GLU A 326 -1.57 10.33 -38.02
CA GLU A 326 -2.60 11.04 -37.27
C GLU A 326 -3.55 10.06 -36.52
N LEU A 327 -2.99 9.08 -35.80
CA LEU A 327 -3.69 7.90 -35.29
C LEU A 327 -4.90 8.23 -34.40
N LEU A 328 -4.80 9.24 -33.53
CA LEU A 328 -5.92 9.62 -32.65
C LEU A 328 -7.06 10.31 -33.42
N LYS A 329 -6.72 11.12 -34.41
CA LYS A 329 -7.73 11.71 -35.29
C LYS A 329 -8.45 10.64 -36.12
N ALA A 330 -7.69 9.67 -36.67
CA ALA A 330 -8.25 8.51 -37.35
C ALA A 330 -9.14 7.66 -36.42
N SER A 331 -8.74 7.51 -35.18
CA SER A 331 -9.52 6.80 -34.13
C SER A 331 -10.85 7.51 -33.85
N ASN A 332 -10.83 8.84 -33.75
CA ASN A 332 -12.04 9.65 -33.56
C ASN A 332 -13.02 9.46 -34.73
N GLU A 333 -12.51 9.53 -35.98
CA GLU A 333 -13.31 9.31 -37.18
C GLU A 333 -13.88 7.88 -37.21
N LYS A 334 -13.08 6.87 -36.94
CA LYS A 334 -13.48 5.46 -36.88
C LYS A 334 -14.53 5.20 -35.81
N ALA A 335 -14.38 5.78 -34.60
CA ALA A 335 -15.35 5.63 -33.52
C ALA A 335 -16.73 6.16 -33.94
N ARG A 336 -16.76 7.35 -34.55
CA ARG A 336 -18.00 7.93 -35.11
C ARG A 336 -18.61 7.08 -36.23
N GLU A 337 -17.77 6.49 -37.08
CA GLU A 337 -18.22 5.57 -38.14
C GLU A 337 -18.96 4.36 -37.59
N ILE A 338 -18.47 3.78 -36.49
CA ILE A 338 -19.05 2.59 -35.86
C ILE A 338 -20.04 2.91 -34.73
N GLY A 339 -20.37 4.18 -34.49
CA GLY A 339 -21.36 4.59 -33.49
C GLY A 339 -20.87 4.57 -32.04
N VAL A 340 -19.56 4.54 -31.81
CA VAL A 340 -18.91 4.63 -30.52
C VAL A 340 -18.55 6.09 -30.21
N ASP A 341 -18.66 6.51 -28.95
CA ASP A 341 -18.18 7.82 -28.52
C ASP A 341 -16.64 7.86 -28.60
N PRO A 342 -16.04 8.80 -29.37
CA PRO A 342 -14.59 8.93 -29.39
C PRO A 342 -13.93 9.12 -28.02
N TYR A 343 -14.66 9.63 -27.05
CA TYR A 343 -14.18 9.82 -25.69
C TYR A 343 -14.29 8.57 -24.80
N ASP A 344 -14.75 7.45 -25.32
CA ASP A 344 -14.59 6.12 -24.72
C ASP A 344 -13.30 5.41 -25.20
N LEU A 345 -12.50 6.11 -26.04
CA LEU A 345 -11.14 5.71 -26.41
C LEU A 345 -10.14 6.51 -25.58
N PHE A 346 -9.23 5.82 -24.90
CA PHE A 346 -8.22 6.43 -24.05
C PHE A 346 -6.85 6.35 -24.73
N ALA A 347 -6.31 7.48 -25.16
CA ALA A 347 -4.96 7.56 -25.73
C ALA A 347 -3.92 7.26 -24.63
N GLY A 348 -3.27 6.12 -24.71
CA GLY A 348 -2.29 5.67 -23.72
C GLY A 348 -1.03 6.53 -23.72
N ILE A 349 -0.56 6.90 -22.56
CA ILE A 349 0.75 7.51 -22.29
C ILE A 349 1.44 6.70 -21.22
N ASP A 350 2.59 6.12 -21.55
CA ASP A 350 3.45 5.42 -20.60
C ASP A 350 4.29 6.44 -19.81
N VAL A 351 3.91 6.63 -18.54
CA VAL A 351 4.61 7.52 -17.62
C VAL A 351 5.40 6.79 -16.53
N GLN A 352 5.51 5.47 -16.64
CA GLN A 352 6.13 4.60 -15.64
C GLN A 352 7.57 4.98 -15.31
N GLU A 353 8.39 5.29 -16.31
CA GLU A 353 9.80 5.59 -16.08
C GLU A 353 10.08 7.07 -15.83
N ASN A 354 9.36 7.96 -16.52
CA ASN A 354 9.73 9.37 -16.62
C ASN A 354 8.67 10.33 -16.03
N GLY A 355 7.50 9.84 -15.65
CA GLY A 355 6.42 10.66 -15.09
C GLY A 355 6.09 11.87 -15.96
N TYR A 356 6.09 13.07 -15.37
CA TYR A 356 5.89 14.33 -16.10
C TYR A 356 7.10 14.77 -16.94
N SER A 357 8.16 13.99 -17.00
CA SER A 357 9.27 14.20 -17.95
C SER A 357 9.10 13.34 -19.21
N THR A 358 8.05 12.56 -19.32
CA THR A 358 7.72 11.78 -20.51
C THR A 358 7.44 12.73 -21.69
N PRO A 359 8.16 12.63 -22.80
CA PRO A 359 7.91 13.45 -23.97
C PRO A 359 6.64 12.98 -24.70
N VAL A 360 5.66 13.87 -24.87
CA VAL A 360 4.39 13.56 -25.53
C VAL A 360 4.14 14.53 -26.66
N ARG A 361 3.77 14.03 -27.84
CA ARG A 361 3.38 14.83 -29.02
C ARG A 361 1.92 15.29 -28.85
N TRP A 362 1.72 16.29 -27.97
CA TRP A 362 0.39 16.86 -27.66
C TRP A 362 -0.33 17.43 -28.88
N ASP A 363 0.44 17.86 -29.89
CA ASP A 363 -0.09 18.27 -31.19
C ASP A 363 -0.80 17.15 -31.98
N LEU A 364 -0.54 15.88 -31.64
CA LEU A 364 -1.25 14.72 -32.20
C LEU A 364 -2.47 14.32 -31.35
N PHE A 365 -2.55 14.82 -30.12
CA PHE A 365 -3.66 14.54 -29.19
C PHE A 365 -4.85 15.47 -29.44
N THR A 366 -4.62 16.72 -29.82
CA THR A 366 -5.65 17.74 -30.00
C THR A 366 -5.76 18.24 -31.45
N ASP A 367 -6.91 18.82 -31.77
CA ASP A 367 -7.09 19.59 -33.00
C ASP A 367 -6.40 20.98 -32.93
N GLU A 368 -6.49 21.77 -34.02
CA GLU A 368 -5.93 23.13 -34.10
C GLU A 368 -6.51 24.12 -33.05
N LYS A 369 -7.63 23.76 -32.41
CA LYS A 369 -8.27 24.56 -31.36
C LYS A 369 -7.92 24.05 -29.95
N GLY A 370 -7.11 23.00 -29.85
CA GLY A 370 -6.75 22.36 -28.57
C GLY A 370 -7.81 21.39 -28.03
N ILE A 371 -8.78 20.99 -28.87
CA ILE A 371 -9.79 20.00 -28.47
C ILE A 371 -9.24 18.61 -28.68
N PRO A 372 -9.19 17.75 -27.63
CA PRO A 372 -8.71 16.38 -27.72
C PRO A 372 -9.54 15.53 -28.71
N TYR A 373 -8.87 14.70 -29.48
CA TYR A 373 -9.53 13.74 -30.38
C TYR A 373 -10.18 12.57 -29.64
N THR A 374 -9.60 12.20 -28.49
CA THR A 374 -10.00 11.07 -27.63
C THR A 374 -9.82 11.48 -26.18
N SER A 375 -10.19 10.62 -25.26
CA SER A 375 -9.83 10.70 -23.84
C SER A 375 -8.37 10.34 -23.61
N LEU A 376 -7.89 10.55 -22.37
CA LEU A 376 -6.51 10.36 -21.98
C LEU A 376 -6.34 9.13 -21.07
N GLY A 377 -5.42 8.24 -21.42
CA GLY A 377 -5.05 7.07 -20.64
C GLY A 377 -3.64 7.18 -20.06
N LEU A 378 -3.49 7.08 -18.74
CA LEU A 378 -2.21 7.19 -18.07
C LEU A 378 -1.78 5.81 -17.56
N TYR A 379 -0.66 5.30 -18.08
CA TYR A 379 -0.09 4.05 -17.61
C TYR A 379 0.97 4.32 -16.55
N VAL A 380 0.72 3.79 -15.34
CA VAL A 380 1.54 3.88 -14.13
C VAL A 380 1.82 5.33 -13.66
N PRO A 381 0.79 6.18 -13.49
CA PRO A 381 0.97 7.50 -12.89
C PRO A 381 1.40 7.43 -11.41
N SER A 382 1.34 6.27 -10.78
CA SER A 382 1.99 5.97 -9.48
C SER A 382 3.50 6.20 -9.46
N TRP A 383 4.11 6.53 -10.60
CA TRP A 383 5.46 7.07 -10.68
C TRP A 383 5.67 8.25 -9.70
N THR A 384 4.67 9.09 -9.50
CA THR A 384 4.73 10.20 -8.54
C THR A 384 5.06 9.73 -7.12
N TYR A 385 4.52 8.58 -6.72
CA TYR A 385 4.80 7.93 -5.44
C TYR A 385 6.13 7.15 -5.48
N SER A 386 6.32 6.25 -6.46
CA SER A 386 7.48 5.35 -6.51
C SER A 386 8.81 6.08 -6.70
N SER A 387 8.80 7.25 -7.33
CA SER A 387 9.99 8.09 -7.52
C SER A 387 10.23 9.10 -6.40
N ALA A 388 9.27 9.23 -5.47
CA ALA A 388 9.36 10.22 -4.41
C ALA A 388 10.33 9.78 -3.30
N SER A 389 11.13 10.73 -2.81
CA SER A 389 12.09 10.50 -1.72
C SER A 389 11.55 10.86 -0.33
N THR A 390 10.49 11.66 -0.28
CA THR A 390 9.82 12.10 0.96
C THR A 390 8.33 12.32 0.72
N PRO A 391 7.50 12.37 1.77
CA PRO A 391 6.08 12.72 1.62
C PRO A 391 5.83 14.08 0.97
N ASP A 392 6.68 15.08 1.24
CA ASP A 392 6.57 16.40 0.61
C ASP A 392 6.97 16.37 -0.87
N ASP A 393 7.97 15.57 -1.23
CA ASP A 393 8.37 15.33 -2.63
C ASP A 393 7.24 14.63 -3.40
N PHE A 394 6.58 13.64 -2.79
CA PHE A 394 5.39 13.00 -3.37
C PHE A 394 4.28 14.02 -3.66
N GLN A 395 3.91 14.87 -2.69
CA GLN A 395 2.89 15.90 -2.89
C GLN A 395 3.29 16.92 -3.98
N SER A 396 4.56 17.26 -4.07
CA SER A 396 5.08 18.16 -5.09
C SER A 396 5.00 17.56 -6.49
N LYS A 397 5.36 16.26 -6.61
CA LYS A 397 5.25 15.52 -7.88
C LYS A 397 3.81 15.31 -8.31
N GLU A 398 2.92 14.96 -7.38
CA GLU A 398 1.48 14.89 -7.64
C GLU A 398 0.94 16.22 -8.19
N ASN A 399 1.30 17.32 -7.53
CA ASN A 399 0.85 18.64 -7.94
C ASN A 399 1.34 19.01 -9.36
N ALA A 400 2.62 18.81 -9.64
CA ALA A 400 3.19 19.08 -10.96
C ALA A 400 2.62 18.14 -12.05
N PHE A 401 2.34 16.89 -11.71
CA PHE A 401 1.80 15.91 -12.67
C PHE A 401 0.35 16.18 -13.02
N TRP A 402 -0.50 16.41 -12.00
CA TRP A 402 -1.95 16.53 -12.19
C TRP A 402 -2.41 17.94 -12.50
N VAL A 403 -1.78 18.94 -11.87
CA VAL A 403 -2.16 20.34 -12.07
C VAL A 403 -1.23 21.02 -13.07
N ASN A 404 -0.08 21.43 -12.61
CA ASN A 404 1.04 22.02 -13.37
C ASN A 404 2.17 22.39 -12.41
N ASN A 405 3.23 23.02 -12.91
CA ASN A 405 4.38 23.44 -12.10
C ASN A 405 4.06 24.53 -11.05
N THR A 406 3.01 25.30 -11.22
CA THR A 406 2.58 26.35 -10.27
C THR A 406 1.55 25.84 -9.26
N GLY A 407 0.83 24.75 -9.58
CA GLY A 407 -0.25 24.22 -8.79
C GLY A 407 -1.59 24.93 -8.95
N ASP A 408 -1.67 25.98 -9.74
CA ASP A 408 -2.92 26.68 -10.03
C ASP A 408 -3.46 26.28 -11.41
N PRO A 409 -4.60 25.58 -11.49
CA PRO A 409 -5.17 25.15 -12.76
C PRO A 409 -5.59 26.29 -13.68
N ARG A 410 -5.73 27.52 -13.15
CA ARG A 410 -6.00 28.73 -13.95
C ARG A 410 -4.82 29.14 -14.84
N GLU A 411 -3.60 28.68 -14.47
CA GLU A 411 -2.37 28.94 -15.19
C GLU A 411 -2.01 27.83 -16.19
N SER A 412 -2.80 26.77 -16.26
CA SER A 412 -2.59 25.67 -17.21
C SER A 412 -2.83 26.13 -18.65
N GLN A 413 -1.94 25.76 -19.56
CA GLN A 413 -1.94 26.15 -20.97
C GLN A 413 -1.56 24.94 -21.84
N LEU A 414 -2.00 24.98 -23.10
CA LEU A 414 -1.54 24.01 -24.09
C LEU A 414 0.00 24.08 -24.21
N PRO A 415 0.69 22.93 -24.23
CA PRO A 415 2.13 22.92 -24.34
C PRO A 415 2.60 23.37 -25.73
N GLU A 416 3.75 24.09 -25.78
CA GLU A 416 4.33 24.52 -27.05
C GLU A 416 5.03 23.37 -27.82
N ALA A 417 5.41 22.30 -27.10
CA ALA A 417 6.11 21.15 -27.67
C ALA A 417 5.72 19.85 -26.96
N THR A 418 6.68 19.08 -26.49
CA THR A 418 6.48 17.79 -25.82
C THR A 418 6.47 17.88 -24.31
N GLU A 419 6.50 19.07 -23.75
CA GLU A 419 6.52 19.30 -22.31
C GLU A 419 5.21 18.87 -21.65
N TRP A 420 5.29 18.40 -20.41
CA TRP A 420 4.12 17.99 -19.65
C TRP A 420 3.34 19.21 -19.14
N PRO A 421 2.09 19.40 -19.56
CA PRO A 421 1.35 20.63 -19.22
C PRO A 421 0.57 20.53 -17.89
N GLY A 422 0.50 19.32 -17.31
CA GLY A 422 -0.45 18.95 -16.26
C GLY A 422 -1.80 18.48 -16.85
N ILE A 423 -2.43 17.54 -16.16
CA ILE A 423 -3.71 16.95 -16.60
C ILE A 423 -4.85 17.99 -16.55
N SER A 424 -4.78 18.94 -15.63
CA SER A 424 -5.73 20.06 -15.51
C SER A 424 -5.84 20.92 -16.78
N THR A 425 -4.88 20.80 -17.71
CA THR A 425 -4.94 21.44 -19.01
C THR A 425 -6.11 20.93 -19.85
N TYR A 426 -6.49 19.67 -19.70
CA TYR A 426 -7.51 19.02 -20.51
C TYR A 426 -8.75 18.61 -19.71
N ALA A 427 -8.57 18.20 -18.46
CA ALA A 427 -9.61 17.67 -17.60
C ALA A 427 -10.16 18.71 -16.61
N LEU A 428 -11.49 18.70 -16.42
CA LEU A 428 -12.18 19.53 -15.42
C LEU A 428 -11.94 19.01 -14.02
N GLU A 429 -11.95 19.92 -13.02
CA GLU A 429 -11.98 19.59 -11.62
C GLU A 429 -13.37 19.10 -11.23
N GLN A 430 -13.52 17.80 -11.03
CA GLN A 430 -14.81 17.17 -10.69
C GLN A 430 -15.03 17.10 -9.19
N THR A 431 -16.30 17.01 -8.77
CA THR A 431 -16.69 16.92 -7.37
C THR A 431 -17.77 15.87 -7.13
N ALA A 432 -17.64 15.15 -6.03
CA ALA A 432 -18.66 14.26 -5.46
C ALA A 432 -19.38 14.89 -4.26
N ILE A 433 -19.17 16.17 -3.98
CA ILE A 433 -19.85 16.89 -2.88
C ILE A 433 -21.20 17.40 -3.40
N THR A 434 -22.14 16.48 -3.59
CA THR A 434 -23.49 16.74 -4.15
C THR A 434 -24.59 16.61 -3.12
N GLU A 435 -24.32 15.96 -1.99
CA GLU A 435 -25.24 15.71 -0.90
C GLU A 435 -24.65 16.08 0.47
N LEU A 436 -25.54 16.32 1.44
CA LEU A 436 -25.17 16.59 2.83
C LEU A 436 -25.60 15.45 3.76
N PRO A 437 -24.87 15.17 4.83
CA PRO A 437 -23.70 15.90 5.33
C PRO A 437 -22.43 15.64 4.53
N PHE A 438 -21.59 16.65 4.45
CA PHE A 438 -20.20 16.50 4.02
C PHE A 438 -19.26 16.73 5.20
N VAL A 439 -18.31 15.84 5.41
CA VAL A 439 -17.27 15.94 6.46
C VAL A 439 -15.93 15.58 5.88
N THR A 440 -14.93 16.40 6.15
CA THR A 440 -13.54 16.11 5.87
C THR A 440 -12.66 16.48 7.06
N ASN A 441 -11.70 15.63 7.37
CA ASN A 441 -10.61 15.93 8.30
C ASN A 441 -9.28 16.11 7.54
N PHE A 442 -9.33 16.21 6.21
CA PHE A 442 -8.21 16.34 5.31
C PHE A 442 -7.19 15.19 5.38
N SER A 443 -7.59 14.02 5.89
CA SER A 443 -6.72 12.86 6.01
C SER A 443 -6.38 12.29 4.64
N LEU A 444 -5.09 12.02 4.40
CA LEU A 444 -4.60 11.29 3.24
C LEU A 444 -4.82 9.76 3.36
N GLY A 445 -5.14 9.27 4.57
CA GLY A 445 -5.26 7.84 4.83
C GLY A 445 -3.98 7.18 5.34
N ASN A 446 -3.01 7.99 5.81
CA ASN A 446 -1.81 7.52 6.49
C ASN A 446 -1.34 8.52 7.56
N GLY A 447 -0.42 8.10 8.41
CA GLY A 447 0.14 8.97 9.43
C GLY A 447 1.24 8.31 10.27
N TYR A 448 2.08 9.14 10.86
CA TYR A 448 3.04 8.74 11.92
C TYR A 448 2.39 8.69 13.30
N ASN A 449 1.24 9.32 13.44
CA ASN A 449 0.45 9.43 14.65
C ASN A 449 -1.03 9.32 14.30
N TYR A 450 -1.86 9.09 15.31
CA TYR A 450 -3.31 9.23 15.18
C TYR A 450 -3.82 10.23 16.21
N PHE A 451 -4.70 11.14 15.78
CA PHE A 451 -5.26 12.20 16.60
C PHE A 451 -6.77 12.06 16.70
N ILE A 452 -7.30 12.41 17.86
CA ILE A 452 -8.74 12.49 18.15
C ILE A 452 -9.01 13.80 18.85
N GLU A 453 -9.81 14.66 18.20
CA GLU A 453 -10.18 16.00 18.71
C GLU A 453 -8.96 16.85 19.12
N GLY A 454 -7.87 16.74 18.36
CA GLY A 454 -6.63 17.46 18.59
C GLY A 454 -5.66 16.83 19.58
N GLU A 455 -6.07 15.75 20.24
CA GLU A 455 -5.20 15.01 21.17
C GLU A 455 -4.54 13.84 20.43
N LYS A 456 -3.22 13.70 20.57
CA LYS A 456 -2.50 12.56 20.04
C LYS A 456 -2.81 11.33 20.88
N VAL A 457 -3.40 10.31 20.25
CA VAL A 457 -3.83 9.08 20.94
C VAL A 457 -2.96 7.86 20.58
N SER A 458 -2.17 7.94 19.52
CA SER A 458 -1.24 6.89 19.11
C SER A 458 -0.03 7.48 18.39
N SER A 459 1.15 6.89 18.59
CA SER A 459 2.38 7.18 17.85
C SER A 459 2.76 6.06 16.87
N ARG A 460 1.85 5.11 16.63
CA ARG A 460 2.05 4.06 15.63
C ARG A 460 2.03 4.65 14.24
N ASN A 461 2.93 4.20 13.38
CA ASN A 461 2.77 4.40 11.95
C ASN A 461 1.53 3.63 11.49
N TRP A 462 0.83 4.16 10.51
CA TRP A 462 -0.33 3.50 9.95
C TRP A 462 -0.63 4.00 8.54
N ASN A 463 -1.24 3.15 7.74
CA ASN A 463 -1.94 3.54 6.54
C ASN A 463 -3.26 2.76 6.46
N ASN A 464 -4.28 3.36 5.91
CA ASN A 464 -5.55 2.77 5.52
C ASN A 464 -6.26 3.76 4.59
N ARG A 465 -6.19 3.55 3.29
CA ARG A 465 -6.79 4.42 2.27
C ARG A 465 -8.31 4.52 2.41
N SER A 466 -8.96 3.52 3.03
CA SER A 466 -10.38 3.63 3.39
C SER A 466 -10.70 4.82 4.31
N LEU A 467 -9.71 5.35 5.03
CA LEU A 467 -9.84 6.53 5.90
C LEU A 467 -9.45 7.84 5.21
N GLN A 468 -9.12 7.80 3.91
CA GLN A 468 -8.84 9.00 3.15
C GLN A 468 -10.10 9.87 3.08
N ALA A 469 -9.96 11.14 3.42
CA ALA A 469 -11.02 12.13 3.26
C ALA A 469 -11.11 12.62 1.80
N VAL A 470 -12.23 13.24 1.44
CA VAL A 470 -12.27 14.04 0.22
C VAL A 470 -11.40 15.27 0.44
N LEU A 471 -10.31 15.36 -0.31
CA LEU A 471 -9.36 16.46 -0.22
C LEU A 471 -9.83 17.66 -1.08
N PRO A 472 -9.27 18.87 -0.88
CA PRO A 472 -9.65 20.04 -1.65
C PRO A 472 -9.61 19.79 -3.15
N THR A 473 -10.64 20.22 -3.85
CA THR A 473 -10.72 20.11 -5.30
C THR A 473 -9.67 21.00 -5.97
N TYR A 474 -9.49 22.21 -5.43
CA TYR A 474 -8.55 23.20 -5.95
C TYR A 474 -7.22 23.10 -5.21
N ARG A 475 -6.14 22.75 -5.91
CA ARG A 475 -4.81 22.49 -5.34
C ARG A 475 -3.69 23.17 -6.14
N TRP A 476 -3.34 24.45 -5.92
CA TRP A 476 -3.91 25.27 -4.88
C TRP A 476 -4.25 26.63 -5.50
N VAL A 477 -5.44 27.10 -5.31
CA VAL A 477 -5.92 28.35 -5.92
C VAL A 477 -6.01 29.44 -4.89
N PHE A 478 -5.14 30.44 -5.03
CA PHE A 478 -5.09 31.63 -4.17
C PHE A 478 -5.21 32.90 -4.96
N ASP A 479 -5.91 33.87 -4.36
CA ASP A 479 -5.82 35.28 -4.70
C ASP A 479 -5.20 35.97 -3.48
N HIS A 480 -3.87 36.13 -3.52
CA HIS A 480 -3.13 36.68 -2.40
C HIS A 480 -3.41 38.17 -2.23
N GLY A 481 -3.63 38.56 -0.98
CA GLY A 481 -3.63 39.96 -0.59
C GLY A 481 -2.25 40.60 -0.74
N LYS A 482 -2.22 41.92 -0.62
CA LYS A 482 -0.95 42.65 -0.77
C LYS A 482 0.09 42.16 0.24
N ASP A 483 1.26 41.80 -0.27
CA ASP A 483 2.43 41.34 0.49
C ASP A 483 2.15 40.03 1.30
N ASN A 484 1.20 39.19 0.86
CA ASN A 484 0.93 37.85 1.39
C ASN A 484 1.44 36.78 0.42
N ASP A 485 1.90 35.62 0.92
CA ASP A 485 2.47 34.52 0.12
C ASP A 485 2.19 33.12 0.70
N LEU A 486 0.97 32.84 1.07
CA LEU A 486 0.60 31.54 1.65
C LEU A 486 0.82 30.39 0.67
N ALA A 487 1.40 29.31 1.17
CA ALA A 487 1.51 28.01 0.49
C ALA A 487 0.92 26.90 1.37
N VAL A 488 0.43 25.83 0.74
CA VAL A 488 -0.18 24.68 1.42
C VAL A 488 0.80 23.51 1.48
N SER A 489 0.82 22.84 2.60
CA SER A 489 1.51 21.56 2.83
C SER A 489 0.68 20.64 3.72
N ILE A 490 1.09 19.39 3.83
CA ILE A 490 0.47 18.41 4.73
C ILE A 490 1.20 18.44 6.07
N ASN A 491 0.45 18.55 7.17
CA ASN A 491 0.99 18.51 8.52
C ASN A 491 0.75 17.15 9.16
N TYR A 492 1.77 16.29 9.21
CA TYR A 492 1.71 14.99 9.90
C TYR A 492 2.06 15.06 11.39
N ALA A 493 2.61 16.19 11.86
CA ALA A 493 3.01 16.34 13.25
C ALA A 493 1.83 16.68 14.16
N ASP A 494 0.76 17.23 13.59
CA ASP A 494 -0.39 17.71 14.32
C ASP A 494 -1.65 17.70 13.45
N ALA A 495 -2.72 17.13 13.98
CA ALA A 495 -4.01 17.03 13.33
C ALA A 495 -5.17 17.16 14.34
N TYR A 496 -6.36 17.45 13.86
CA TYR A 496 -7.55 17.44 14.71
C TYR A 496 -8.13 16.03 14.81
N ASN A 497 -8.28 15.34 13.69
CA ASN A 497 -8.69 13.93 13.64
C ASN A 497 -7.89 13.21 12.53
N GLY A 498 -7.51 11.94 12.75
CA GLY A 498 -6.76 11.14 11.80
C GLY A 498 -5.25 11.37 11.84
N GLY A 499 -4.57 11.29 10.70
CA GLY A 499 -3.10 11.29 10.62
C GLY A 499 -2.46 12.63 10.26
N ASN A 500 -3.22 13.57 9.71
CA ASN A 500 -2.69 14.83 9.20
C ASN A 500 -3.75 15.93 9.13
N ALA A 501 -3.29 17.17 8.97
CA ALA A 501 -4.10 18.35 8.68
C ALA A 501 -3.53 19.11 7.48
N LEU A 502 -4.30 20.04 6.89
CA LEU A 502 -3.75 20.97 5.92
C LEU A 502 -3.08 22.13 6.66
N LYS A 503 -1.85 22.45 6.29
CA LYS A 503 -1.08 23.56 6.83
C LYS A 503 -0.83 24.62 5.75
N LEU A 504 -1.32 25.82 6.01
CA LEU A 504 -0.99 27.01 5.25
C LEU A 504 0.15 27.72 5.96
N ARG A 505 1.21 28.06 5.24
CA ARG A 505 2.36 28.78 5.80
C ARG A 505 2.84 29.84 4.83
N GLY A 506 3.30 30.97 5.37
CA GLY A 506 3.89 32.05 4.58
C GLY A 506 3.86 33.37 5.31
N GLN A 507 4.03 34.47 4.58
CA GLN A 507 3.92 35.83 5.09
C GLN A 507 2.46 36.29 5.05
N MET A 508 2.01 36.90 6.11
CA MET A 508 0.71 37.57 6.20
C MET A 508 0.86 38.99 6.73
N THR A 509 0.35 39.95 6.00
CA THR A 509 0.34 41.38 6.38
C THR A 509 -0.94 41.73 7.07
N LYS A 510 -0.83 42.42 8.21
CA LYS A 510 -1.99 42.92 9.00
C LYS A 510 -3.06 43.57 8.14
N GLY A 511 -4.28 43.02 8.19
CA GLY A 511 -5.45 43.56 7.49
C GLY A 511 -5.45 43.32 5.98
N SER A 512 -4.44 42.65 5.43
CA SER A 512 -4.44 42.18 4.06
C SER A 512 -5.15 40.82 4.03
N THR A 513 -6.06 40.61 3.09
CA THR A 513 -6.86 39.38 2.96
C THR A 513 -6.35 38.55 1.81
N SER A 514 -6.11 37.27 2.06
CA SER A 514 -5.89 36.27 1.02
C SER A 514 -7.13 35.42 0.86
N HIS A 515 -7.61 35.25 -0.36
CA HIS A 515 -8.68 34.33 -0.70
C HIS A 515 -8.08 32.97 -1.10
N MET A 516 -8.60 31.87 -0.52
CA MET A 516 -8.27 30.49 -0.90
C MET A 516 -9.56 29.80 -1.37
N ALA A 517 -9.62 29.42 -2.63
CA ALA A 517 -10.64 28.50 -3.11
C ALA A 517 -10.31 27.09 -2.59
N LEU A 518 -11.33 26.35 -2.11
CA LEU A 518 -11.08 25.06 -1.46
C LEU A 518 -11.77 23.90 -2.18
N TYR A 519 -13.11 23.93 -2.25
CA TYR A 519 -13.89 22.85 -2.84
C TYR A 519 -14.83 23.34 -3.94
N GLN A 520 -14.85 22.62 -5.05
CA GLN A 520 -15.99 22.54 -5.94
C GLN A 520 -17.10 21.73 -5.25
N THR A 521 -18.33 22.15 -5.36
CA THR A 521 -19.49 21.51 -4.73
C THR A 521 -20.73 21.61 -5.61
N ALA A 522 -21.80 20.88 -5.29
CA ALA A 522 -23.10 21.00 -5.95
C ALA A 522 -24.20 20.54 -4.97
N PHE A 523 -24.31 21.23 -3.82
CA PHE A 523 -25.31 20.83 -2.82
C PHE A 523 -26.33 21.93 -2.52
N PRO A 524 -27.62 21.56 -2.31
CA PRO A 524 -28.63 22.48 -1.88
C PRO A 524 -28.50 22.81 -0.39
N VAL A 525 -28.86 24.04 -0.01
CA VAL A 525 -28.87 24.46 1.39
C VAL A 525 -30.28 24.64 1.94
N THR A 526 -30.41 24.44 3.24
CA THR A 526 -31.65 24.67 4.00
C THR A 526 -31.43 25.72 5.10
N LYS A 527 -32.51 26.19 5.73
CA LYS A 527 -32.40 27.11 6.87
C LYS A 527 -31.66 26.52 8.09
N LYS A 528 -31.45 25.17 8.11
CA LYS A 528 -30.74 24.50 9.18
C LYS A 528 -29.28 24.20 8.83
N THR A 529 -28.90 24.35 7.56
CA THR A 529 -27.54 24.04 7.10
C THR A 529 -26.55 24.99 7.75
N LYS A 530 -25.52 24.41 8.33
CA LYS A 530 -24.38 25.11 8.91
C LYS A 530 -23.11 24.49 8.34
N LEU A 531 -22.08 25.32 8.26
CA LEU A 531 -20.73 24.86 8.06
C LEU A 531 -19.93 25.13 9.35
N THR A 532 -19.14 24.17 9.79
CA THR A 532 -18.17 24.36 10.85
C THR A 532 -16.79 24.02 10.35
N THR A 533 -15.81 24.81 10.78
CA THR A 533 -14.39 24.55 10.51
C THR A 533 -13.63 24.55 11.81
N THR A 534 -12.92 23.47 12.08
CA THR A 534 -11.99 23.39 13.22
C THR A 534 -10.58 23.68 12.74
N VAL A 535 -9.99 24.73 13.33
CA VAL A 535 -8.79 25.38 12.81
C VAL A 535 -7.99 25.98 13.95
N LYS A 536 -6.68 26.15 13.76
CA LYS A 536 -5.80 26.91 14.66
C LYS A 536 -4.78 27.72 13.86
N ALA A 537 -4.32 28.83 14.42
CA ALA A 537 -3.35 29.72 13.76
C ALA A 537 -2.34 30.30 14.76
N THR A 538 -1.17 30.65 14.27
CA THR A 538 -0.09 31.22 15.11
C THR A 538 -0.37 32.64 15.61
N VAL A 539 -1.25 33.37 14.92
CA VAL A 539 -1.72 34.72 15.33
C VAL A 539 -3.23 34.81 15.15
N PRO A 540 -3.91 35.73 15.90
CA PRO A 540 -5.35 35.91 15.78
C PRO A 540 -5.77 36.20 14.33
N THR A 541 -6.65 35.38 13.79
CA THR A 541 -7.04 35.38 12.38
C THR A 541 -8.55 35.41 12.25
N ALA A 542 -9.08 36.29 11.40
CA ALA A 542 -10.45 36.23 10.90
C ALA A 542 -10.45 35.24 9.70
N LEU A 543 -11.27 34.21 9.80
CA LEU A 543 -11.51 33.23 8.74
C LEU A 543 -12.96 33.36 8.32
N ASP A 544 -13.21 34.04 7.20
CA ASP A 544 -14.57 34.26 6.69
C ASP A 544 -14.85 33.26 5.56
N LEU A 545 -16.00 32.60 5.60
CA LEU A 545 -16.42 31.65 4.59
C LEU A 545 -16.90 32.37 3.33
N VAL A 546 -16.37 32.03 2.18
CA VAL A 546 -16.85 32.47 0.87
C VAL A 546 -17.59 31.32 0.21
N VAL A 547 -18.83 31.55 -0.18
CA VAL A 547 -19.65 30.59 -0.95
C VAL A 547 -19.94 31.14 -2.34
N THR A 548 -19.83 30.31 -3.36
CA THR A 548 -20.23 30.61 -4.74
C THR A 548 -21.55 29.91 -5.02
N LEU A 549 -22.50 30.59 -5.67
CA LEU A 549 -23.80 30.07 -6.03
C LEU A 549 -23.86 29.68 -7.51
N ALA A 550 -24.87 28.91 -7.90
CA ALA A 550 -25.04 28.41 -9.28
C ALA A 550 -25.16 29.53 -10.34
N ASP A 551 -25.51 30.76 -9.94
CA ASP A 551 -25.52 31.94 -10.82
C ASP A 551 -24.17 32.66 -10.92
N GLY A 552 -23.13 32.08 -10.32
CA GLY A 552 -21.76 32.63 -10.25
C GLY A 552 -21.58 33.75 -9.22
N SER A 553 -22.61 34.15 -8.49
CA SER A 553 -22.47 35.15 -7.44
C SER A 553 -21.80 34.60 -6.19
N THR A 554 -21.00 35.39 -5.50
CA THR A 554 -20.33 35.05 -4.26
C THR A 554 -20.91 35.75 -3.06
N GLN A 555 -20.93 35.07 -1.93
CA GLN A 555 -21.33 35.65 -0.64
C GLN A 555 -20.31 35.30 0.44
N THR A 556 -19.85 36.31 1.19
CA THR A 556 -18.97 36.16 2.33
C THR A 556 -19.74 36.08 3.63
N ILE A 557 -19.53 35.02 4.40
CA ILE A 557 -20.19 34.78 5.69
C ILE A 557 -19.12 34.83 6.77
N LYS A 558 -19.32 35.78 7.70
CA LYS A 558 -18.37 35.93 8.83
C LYS A 558 -18.43 34.76 9.79
N GLY A 559 -17.26 34.31 10.23
CA GLY A 559 -17.16 33.37 11.33
C GLY A 559 -17.73 33.93 12.64
N ASP A 560 -18.30 33.04 13.48
CA ASP A 560 -18.86 33.43 14.79
C ASP A 560 -17.80 33.86 15.82
N LYS A 561 -16.53 33.55 15.56
CA LYS A 561 -15.35 33.91 16.37
C LYS A 561 -14.06 33.90 15.55
N GLU A 562 -13.00 34.40 16.14
CA GLU A 562 -11.65 34.39 15.55
C GLU A 562 -10.95 33.07 15.80
N VAL A 563 -10.02 32.72 14.90
CA VAL A 563 -9.10 31.60 15.06
C VAL A 563 -8.08 31.96 16.14
N ALA A 564 -7.87 31.03 17.08
CA ALA A 564 -6.88 31.12 18.14
C ALA A 564 -5.68 30.15 17.89
N THR A 565 -4.74 30.11 18.83
CA THR A 565 -3.58 29.22 18.80
C THR A 565 -3.93 27.76 19.10
N ASP A 566 -5.04 27.53 19.78
CA ASP A 566 -5.57 26.20 20.04
C ASP A 566 -6.65 25.85 18.99
N TRP A 567 -6.92 24.55 18.81
CA TRP A 567 -7.99 24.08 17.94
C TRP A 567 -9.31 24.75 18.29
N THR A 568 -9.83 25.53 17.37
CA THR A 568 -11.03 26.36 17.51
C THR A 568 -12.03 25.99 16.43
N THR A 569 -13.27 25.63 16.81
CA THR A 569 -14.34 25.38 15.86
C THR A 569 -15.12 26.65 15.60
N ILE A 570 -15.10 27.14 14.36
CA ILE A 570 -15.83 28.31 13.88
C ILE A 570 -17.11 27.84 13.19
N THR A 571 -18.22 28.56 13.44
CA THR A 571 -19.52 28.23 12.85
C THR A 571 -19.98 29.30 11.87
N TYR A 572 -20.46 28.86 10.70
CA TYR A 572 -21.05 29.70 9.67
C TYR A 572 -22.50 29.27 9.44
N SER A 573 -23.43 30.20 9.50
CA SER A 573 -24.85 29.94 9.25
C SER A 573 -25.19 30.17 7.77
N LEU A 574 -25.63 29.14 7.07
CA LEU A 574 -26.05 29.22 5.67
C LEU A 574 -27.54 29.51 5.50
N LYS A 575 -28.24 29.88 6.57
CA LYS A 575 -29.72 30.07 6.58
C LYS A 575 -30.25 31.11 5.59
N ASP A 576 -29.44 32.10 5.25
CA ASP A 576 -29.78 33.21 4.36
C ASP A 576 -29.35 32.96 2.91
N ILE A 577 -28.57 31.88 2.66
CA ILE A 577 -28.19 31.41 1.32
C ILE A 577 -29.40 30.79 0.64
N LYS A 578 -29.59 31.14 -0.63
CA LYS A 578 -30.69 30.62 -1.46
C LYS A 578 -30.10 29.97 -2.72
N GLY A 579 -30.50 28.71 -2.97
CA GLY A 579 -30.06 27.99 -4.12
C GLY A 579 -28.98 26.96 -3.78
N GLU A 580 -28.26 26.52 -4.79
CA GLU A 580 -27.20 25.55 -4.71
C GLU A 580 -25.86 26.26 -4.49
N VAL A 581 -25.04 25.70 -3.60
CA VAL A 581 -23.65 26.11 -3.38
C VAL A 581 -22.76 25.30 -4.31
N THR A 582 -22.07 25.99 -5.22
CA THR A 582 -21.22 25.37 -6.24
C THR A 582 -19.73 25.44 -5.93
N ALA A 583 -19.32 26.31 -5.01
CA ALA A 583 -17.95 26.29 -4.46
C ALA A 583 -17.90 26.90 -3.07
N ILE A 584 -16.90 26.51 -2.31
CA ILE A 584 -16.56 27.09 -1.00
C ILE A 584 -15.07 27.38 -0.91
N GLY A 585 -14.76 28.45 -0.18
CA GLY A 585 -13.39 28.89 0.11
C GLY A 585 -13.34 29.76 1.34
N TYR A 586 -12.19 30.32 1.63
CA TYR A 586 -11.98 31.19 2.80
C TYR A 586 -11.28 32.47 2.43
N ASP A 587 -11.75 33.58 3.05
CA ASP A 587 -11.04 34.84 3.18
C ASP A 587 -10.26 34.79 4.48
N ILE A 588 -8.94 34.89 4.41
CA ILE A 588 -7.99 34.78 5.53
C ILE A 588 -7.42 36.17 5.79
N THR A 589 -7.68 36.72 6.97
CA THR A 589 -7.22 38.07 7.35
C THR A 589 -6.63 38.05 8.74
N THR A 590 -5.35 38.45 8.88
CA THR A 590 -4.67 38.52 10.17
C THR A 590 -4.79 39.90 10.82
N LYS A 591 -4.76 39.92 12.16
CA LYS A 591 -4.73 41.16 12.94
C LYS A 591 -3.35 41.70 13.23
N GLU A 592 -2.33 40.89 12.94
CA GLU A 592 -0.93 41.19 13.11
C GLU A 592 -0.16 40.80 11.85
N THR A 593 0.92 41.48 11.55
CA THR A 593 1.84 41.03 10.48
C THR A 593 2.73 39.90 11.01
N SER A 594 2.89 38.88 10.24
CA SER A 594 3.74 37.72 10.55
C SER A 594 4.48 37.25 9.31
N ASP A 595 5.80 37.14 9.40
CA ASP A 595 6.65 36.58 8.34
C ASP A 595 6.68 35.04 8.35
N VAL A 596 6.19 34.43 9.42
CA VAL A 596 6.11 32.99 9.63
C VAL A 596 4.73 32.56 10.11
N TYR A 597 3.72 33.07 9.43
CA TYR A 597 2.33 32.72 9.72
C TYR A 597 2.08 31.25 9.44
N GLU A 598 1.33 30.58 10.33
CA GLU A 598 0.81 29.24 10.09
C GLU A 598 -0.67 29.17 10.46
N LEU A 599 -1.46 28.50 9.61
CA LEU A 599 -2.84 28.14 9.87
C LEU A 599 -3.02 26.66 9.53
N ASN A 600 -3.59 25.89 10.46
CA ASN A 600 -3.89 24.48 10.27
C ASN A 600 -5.40 24.27 10.19
N LEU A 601 -5.88 23.69 9.07
CA LEU A 601 -7.25 23.25 8.90
C LEU A 601 -7.35 21.78 9.31
N GLY A 602 -8.08 21.47 10.38
CA GLY A 602 -8.17 20.14 10.96
C GLY A 602 -9.47 19.40 10.65
N GLN A 603 -10.59 20.12 10.48
CA GLN A 603 -11.87 19.51 10.10
C GLN A 603 -12.82 20.53 9.50
N LEU A 604 -13.61 20.09 8.52
CA LEU A 604 -14.72 20.84 7.96
C LEU A 604 -15.97 19.96 7.96
N THR A 605 -17.10 20.49 8.43
CA THR A 605 -18.38 19.77 8.44
C THR A 605 -19.49 20.69 7.89
N ILE A 606 -20.27 20.17 6.93
CA ILE A 606 -21.43 20.87 6.35
C ILE A 606 -22.67 20.01 6.55
N GLY A 607 -23.73 20.58 7.09
CA GLY A 607 -25.01 19.88 7.29
C GLY A 607 -25.86 20.49 8.39
N ASP A 608 -26.84 19.74 8.87
CA ASP A 608 -27.72 20.17 9.98
C ASP A 608 -27.13 19.84 11.37
N GLN A 609 -26.00 19.16 11.39
CA GLN A 609 -25.21 18.79 12.58
C GLN A 609 -25.96 18.00 13.64
N LYS A 610 -26.89 17.18 13.24
CA LYS A 610 -27.62 16.31 14.13
C LYS A 610 -26.81 15.06 14.45
N ALA A 611 -26.26 14.97 15.69
CA ALA A 611 -25.52 13.80 16.15
C ALA A 611 -26.42 12.57 16.29
N GLU A 612 -25.96 11.41 15.81
CA GLU A 612 -26.54 10.10 16.05
C GLU A 612 -25.59 9.25 16.88
N LYS A 613 -25.91 8.96 18.13
CA LYS A 613 -25.08 8.17 19.02
C LYS A 613 -25.60 6.73 19.13
N PHE A 614 -24.88 5.80 18.55
CA PHE A 614 -25.17 4.36 18.57
C PHE A 614 -23.89 3.55 18.87
N ALA A 615 -24.02 2.26 19.14
CA ALA A 615 -22.89 1.36 19.35
C ALA A 615 -22.83 0.35 18.19
N ALA A 616 -21.65 -0.20 17.94
CA ALA A 616 -21.52 -1.44 17.18
C ALA A 616 -22.07 -2.61 18.00
N GLU A 617 -22.61 -3.61 17.33
CA GLU A 617 -23.27 -4.78 17.94
C GLU A 617 -22.45 -6.05 17.65
N ALA A 618 -22.65 -7.10 18.43
CA ALA A 618 -22.10 -8.45 18.19
C ALA A 618 -20.58 -8.50 17.92
N LEU A 619 -19.78 -7.68 18.65
CA LEU A 619 -18.32 -7.73 18.55
C LEU A 619 -17.80 -9.12 18.90
N THR A 620 -16.94 -9.70 18.07
CA THR A 620 -16.34 -11.03 18.26
C THR A 620 -14.86 -11.02 17.89
N VAL A 621 -14.09 -11.90 18.54
CA VAL A 621 -12.75 -12.31 18.09
C VAL A 621 -12.96 -13.50 17.17
N GLU A 622 -12.63 -13.33 15.91
CA GLU A 622 -12.76 -14.36 14.90
C GLU A 622 -11.56 -15.30 14.88
N ASP A 623 -10.36 -14.73 14.99
CA ASP A 623 -9.10 -15.44 15.00
C ASP A 623 -8.06 -14.70 15.83
N VAL A 624 -7.14 -15.44 16.45
CA VAL A 624 -6.01 -14.89 17.16
C VAL A 624 -4.78 -15.79 17.00
N LEU A 625 -3.69 -15.17 16.56
CA LEU A 625 -2.37 -15.80 16.49
C LEU A 625 -1.44 -15.08 17.44
N PHE A 626 -0.84 -15.83 18.35
CA PHE A 626 0.19 -15.31 19.26
C PHE A 626 1.57 -15.54 18.67
N ASP A 627 2.46 -14.56 18.87
CA ASP A 627 3.87 -14.73 18.52
C ASP A 627 4.44 -15.93 19.30
N GLU A 628 4.91 -16.94 18.54
CA GLU A 628 5.42 -18.18 19.12
C GLU A 628 6.79 -18.01 19.77
N GLU A 629 7.58 -17.02 19.35
CA GLU A 629 8.96 -16.85 19.80
C GLU A 629 9.04 -16.15 21.16
N GLU A 630 8.31 -15.06 21.33
CA GLU A 630 8.41 -14.21 22.52
C GLU A 630 7.10 -14.14 23.31
N GLY A 631 5.96 -14.47 22.70
CA GLY A 631 4.63 -14.41 23.31
C GLY A 631 4.21 -12.99 23.72
N ASN A 632 4.82 -11.97 23.10
CA ASN A 632 4.62 -10.57 23.45
C ASN A 632 3.63 -9.86 22.53
N TYR A 633 3.33 -10.46 21.38
CA TYR A 633 2.45 -9.90 20.35
C TYR A 633 1.38 -10.89 19.91
N ALA A 634 0.27 -10.34 19.44
CA ALA A 634 -0.79 -11.14 18.83
C ALA A 634 -1.36 -10.44 17.58
N GLY A 635 -1.59 -11.20 16.53
CA GLY A 635 -2.44 -10.83 15.41
C GLY A 635 -3.87 -11.19 15.73
N VAL A 636 -4.81 -10.25 15.65
CA VAL A 636 -6.20 -10.45 16.07
C VAL A 636 -7.17 -10.03 14.97
N ARG A 637 -8.01 -10.95 14.51
CA ARG A 637 -9.12 -10.68 13.59
C ARG A 637 -10.38 -10.39 14.40
N LEU A 638 -10.94 -9.21 14.23
CA LEU A 638 -12.16 -8.76 14.87
C LEU A 638 -13.28 -8.58 13.84
N THR A 639 -14.50 -8.93 14.23
CA THR A 639 -15.72 -8.67 13.46
C THR A 639 -16.83 -8.15 14.36
N TRP A 640 -17.73 -7.35 13.80
CA TRP A 640 -18.90 -6.81 14.49
C TRP A 640 -20.04 -6.56 13.51
N GLU A 641 -21.20 -6.21 14.02
CA GLU A 641 -22.34 -5.81 13.23
C GLU A 641 -22.56 -4.29 13.38
N ALA A 642 -22.99 -3.67 12.29
CA ALA A 642 -23.48 -2.30 12.34
C ALA A 642 -24.80 -2.24 13.14
N ALA A 643 -24.98 -1.18 13.93
CA ALA A 643 -26.24 -0.96 14.60
C ALA A 643 -27.38 -0.89 13.57
N LYS A 644 -28.48 -1.57 13.82
CA LYS A 644 -29.63 -1.66 12.93
C LYS A 644 -30.13 -0.28 12.52
N ASP A 645 -30.36 -0.08 11.22
CA ASP A 645 -30.84 1.18 10.60
C ASP A 645 -29.93 2.40 10.87
N LYS A 646 -28.62 2.16 11.17
CA LYS A 646 -27.63 3.20 11.41
C LYS A 646 -26.42 3.00 10.50
N THR A 647 -25.86 4.11 10.04
CA THR A 647 -24.65 4.14 9.23
C THR A 647 -23.53 4.82 10.01
N ALA A 648 -22.50 4.07 10.34
CA ALA A 648 -21.23 4.62 10.79
C ALA A 648 -20.41 5.09 9.59
N ALA A 649 -19.72 6.21 9.74
CA ALA A 649 -18.69 6.61 8.77
C ALA A 649 -17.39 5.86 9.03
N VAL A 650 -17.08 5.62 10.32
CA VAL A 650 -15.86 4.97 10.79
C VAL A 650 -16.16 4.23 12.08
N TYR A 651 -15.47 3.14 12.32
CA TYR A 651 -15.37 2.47 13.61
C TYR A 651 -13.95 2.63 14.15
N GLU A 652 -13.84 3.02 15.42
CA GLU A 652 -12.57 3.12 16.16
C GLU A 652 -12.44 1.91 17.07
N VAL A 653 -11.32 1.18 16.98
CA VAL A 653 -11.03 -0.02 17.77
C VAL A 653 -10.13 0.35 18.94
N TYR A 654 -10.49 -0.10 20.13
CA TYR A 654 -9.81 0.22 21.36
C TYR A 654 -9.43 -1.03 22.18
N GLN A 655 -8.29 -0.97 22.84
CA GLN A 655 -7.94 -1.83 23.96
C GLN A 655 -8.45 -1.19 25.25
N LEU A 656 -9.09 -1.97 26.11
CA LEU A 656 -9.53 -1.52 27.43
C LEU A 656 -8.48 -1.86 28.48
N ASN A 657 -8.06 -0.87 29.26
CA ASN A 657 -7.07 -1.00 30.30
C ASN A 657 -7.72 -1.29 31.68
N ASP A 658 -6.97 -1.91 32.59
CA ASP A 658 -7.46 -2.29 33.91
C ASP A 658 -7.86 -1.09 34.80
N ASP A 659 -7.31 0.09 34.53
CA ASP A 659 -7.64 1.35 35.19
C ASP A 659 -8.92 2.01 34.68
N GLY A 660 -9.61 1.38 33.72
CA GLY A 660 -10.81 1.89 33.08
C GLY A 660 -10.55 2.88 31.94
N SER A 661 -9.30 3.19 31.62
CA SER A 661 -8.94 3.93 30.42
C SER A 661 -8.98 3.04 29.18
N ARG A 662 -8.81 3.63 28.01
CA ARG A 662 -8.73 2.89 26.75
C ARG A 662 -7.63 3.44 25.84
N SER A 663 -6.95 2.54 25.14
CA SER A 663 -5.91 2.83 24.17
C SER A 663 -6.46 2.66 22.76
N PHE A 664 -6.25 3.64 21.90
CA PHE A 664 -6.62 3.56 20.48
C PHE A 664 -5.70 2.58 19.75
N LEU A 665 -6.29 1.66 18.98
CA LEU A 665 -5.54 0.68 18.19
C LEU A 665 -5.63 0.96 16.70
N ALA A 666 -6.83 1.16 16.16
CA ALA A 666 -7.08 1.34 14.73
C ALA A 666 -8.43 2.02 14.46
N ALA A 667 -8.62 2.43 13.20
CA ALA A 667 -9.91 2.86 12.67
C ALA A 667 -10.17 2.22 11.30
N THR A 668 -11.45 1.97 10.97
CA THR A 668 -11.88 1.39 9.70
C THR A 668 -13.34 1.76 9.41
N PRO A 669 -13.76 1.93 8.15
CA PRO A 669 -15.18 2.05 7.81
C PRO A 669 -15.89 0.68 7.76
N ALA A 670 -15.14 -0.43 7.69
CA ALA A 670 -15.70 -1.78 7.63
C ALA A 670 -16.16 -2.30 9.00
N THR A 671 -16.97 -3.35 9.01
CA THR A 671 -17.41 -4.07 10.22
C THR A 671 -16.49 -5.23 10.59
N ASN A 672 -15.27 -5.20 10.09
CA ASN A 672 -14.18 -6.10 10.45
C ASN A 672 -12.85 -5.33 10.46
N HIS A 673 -11.90 -5.83 11.21
CA HIS A 673 -10.54 -5.28 11.20
C HIS A 673 -9.53 -6.31 11.71
N TYR A 674 -8.35 -6.29 11.12
CA TYR A 674 -7.20 -7.03 11.59
C TYR A 674 -6.27 -6.11 12.37
N LEU A 675 -6.00 -6.48 13.61
CA LEU A 675 -5.04 -5.80 14.46
C LEU A 675 -3.70 -6.53 14.38
N ASN A 676 -2.74 -5.92 13.71
CA ASN A 676 -1.38 -6.45 13.67
C ASN A 676 -0.63 -6.15 14.97
N ALA A 677 0.08 -7.14 15.49
CA ALA A 677 1.01 -7.00 16.60
C ALA A 677 0.43 -6.26 17.83
N VAL A 678 -0.71 -6.72 18.33
CA VAL A 678 -1.26 -6.27 19.62
C VAL A 678 -0.28 -6.65 20.72
N GLU A 679 0.16 -5.67 21.51
CA GLU A 679 1.12 -5.90 22.60
C GLU A 679 0.48 -6.62 23.79
N ARG A 680 1.23 -7.54 24.38
CA ARG A 680 0.84 -8.23 25.61
C ARG A 680 0.86 -7.24 26.79
N PRO A 681 -0.25 -7.08 27.54
CA PRO A 681 -0.24 -6.27 28.76
C PRO A 681 0.47 -7.02 29.89
N LYS A 682 0.69 -6.37 31.04
CA LYS A 682 1.20 -7.03 32.25
C LYS A 682 0.28 -8.14 32.76
N GLY A 683 -0.96 -8.19 32.32
CA GLY A 683 -1.96 -9.21 32.67
C GLY A 683 -1.98 -10.37 31.68
N THR A 684 -2.88 -11.31 31.93
CA THR A 684 -3.10 -12.49 31.09
C THR A 684 -4.19 -12.33 30.07
N LYS A 685 -4.84 -11.16 29.96
CA LYS A 685 -5.97 -10.91 29.07
C LYS A 685 -5.87 -9.52 28.47
N THR A 686 -6.25 -9.42 27.21
CA THR A 686 -6.49 -8.14 26.54
C THR A 686 -7.96 -8.05 26.14
N LYS A 687 -8.59 -6.92 26.45
CA LYS A 687 -9.99 -6.66 26.12
C LYS A 687 -10.09 -5.64 25.01
N PHE A 688 -11.00 -5.87 24.07
CA PHE A 688 -11.28 -4.98 22.94
C PHE A 688 -12.70 -4.46 22.99
N ALA A 689 -12.89 -3.27 22.47
CA ALA A 689 -14.19 -2.67 22.22
C ALA A 689 -14.13 -1.74 21.00
N VAL A 690 -15.26 -1.46 20.41
CA VAL A 690 -15.41 -0.64 19.22
C VAL A 690 -16.32 0.55 19.50
N VAL A 691 -15.99 1.72 18.95
CA VAL A 691 -16.82 2.92 18.96
C VAL A 691 -17.23 3.27 17.55
N ALA A 692 -18.52 3.32 17.27
CA ALA A 692 -19.04 3.81 16.00
C ALA A 692 -18.99 5.35 15.97
N VAL A 693 -18.51 5.91 14.88
CA VAL A 693 -18.47 7.35 14.59
C VAL A 693 -19.49 7.62 13.49
N ASP A 694 -20.43 8.54 13.73
CA ASP A 694 -21.45 8.87 12.78
C ASP A 694 -20.89 9.69 11.59
N ARG A 695 -21.72 9.93 10.57
CA ARG A 695 -21.35 10.70 9.37
C ARG A 695 -21.08 12.18 9.61
N TYR A 696 -21.27 12.69 10.82
CA TYR A 696 -20.87 14.04 11.25
C TYR A 696 -19.58 14.04 12.09
N GLY A 697 -18.96 12.88 12.30
CA GLY A 697 -17.76 12.71 13.13
C GLY A 697 -18.05 12.61 14.64
N ASN A 698 -19.31 12.43 15.05
CA ASN A 698 -19.64 12.28 16.47
C ASN A 698 -19.46 10.83 16.90
N ARG A 699 -18.74 10.63 18.00
CA ARG A 699 -18.49 9.32 18.61
C ARG A 699 -19.70 8.82 19.38
N GLY A 700 -20.09 7.58 19.10
CA GLY A 700 -21.18 6.87 19.72
C GLY A 700 -20.84 6.29 21.09
N LYS A 701 -21.54 5.22 21.45
CA LYS A 701 -21.29 4.45 22.66
C LYS A 701 -20.26 3.36 22.38
N LEU A 702 -19.59 2.94 23.45
CA LEU A 702 -18.74 1.76 23.42
C LEU A 702 -19.60 0.52 23.15
N SER A 703 -19.13 -0.41 22.32
CA SER A 703 -19.73 -1.73 22.11
C SER A 703 -19.64 -2.59 23.37
N ASP A 704 -20.24 -3.77 23.35
CA ASP A 704 -19.85 -4.84 24.25
C ASP A 704 -18.38 -5.19 24.06
N THR A 705 -17.78 -5.84 25.06
CA THR A 705 -16.34 -6.14 25.08
C THR A 705 -16.09 -7.60 24.76
N VAL A 706 -15.03 -7.85 24.02
CA VAL A 706 -14.45 -9.19 23.84
C VAL A 706 -13.04 -9.25 24.41
N GLU A 707 -12.57 -10.45 24.71
CA GLU A 707 -11.23 -10.63 25.27
C GLU A 707 -10.47 -11.78 24.61
N ILE A 708 -9.16 -11.63 24.52
CA ILE A 708 -8.22 -12.72 24.25
C ILE A 708 -7.49 -13.06 25.54
N THR A 709 -7.14 -14.35 25.71
CA THR A 709 -6.35 -14.83 26.85
C THR A 709 -4.96 -15.20 26.32
N TRP A 710 -3.95 -14.50 26.80
CA TRP A 710 -2.57 -14.77 26.43
C TRP A 710 -2.12 -16.14 26.94
N PRO A 711 -1.34 -16.88 26.12
CA PRO A 711 -0.82 -18.18 26.56
C PRO A 711 0.06 -17.98 27.80
N ASN A 712 -0.02 -18.95 28.69
CA ASN A 712 0.79 -18.98 29.91
C ASN A 712 2.20 -19.44 29.55
N ASN A 713 2.94 -18.58 28.93
CA ASN A 713 4.25 -18.86 28.41
C ASN A 713 5.30 -18.32 29.34
N GLN A 714 6.31 -19.18 29.68
CA GLN A 714 7.18 -18.55 30.57
C GLN A 714 8.60 -19.04 30.62
N LEU A 715 8.93 -20.11 29.92
CA LEU A 715 10.31 -20.53 29.74
C LEU A 715 10.99 -19.74 28.63
N PRO A 716 12.22 -19.26 28.85
CA PRO A 716 12.97 -18.59 27.80
C PRO A 716 13.37 -19.60 26.71
N LYS A 717 13.52 -19.14 25.49
CA LYS A 717 14.11 -19.93 24.40
C LYS A 717 15.59 -19.62 24.33
N ALA A 718 16.46 -20.54 24.69
CA ALA A 718 17.90 -20.37 24.60
C ALA A 718 18.33 -20.45 23.12
N ALA A 719 19.08 -19.46 22.65
CA ALA A 719 19.66 -19.42 21.32
C ALA A 719 20.95 -18.59 21.32
N PHE A 720 21.92 -18.93 20.49
CA PHE A 720 23.13 -18.15 20.30
C PHE A 720 23.82 -18.46 18.97
N THR A 721 24.74 -17.59 18.59
CA THR A 721 25.67 -17.77 17.48
C THR A 721 27.11 -17.66 17.94
N ALA A 722 28.06 -18.25 17.21
CA ALA A 722 29.49 -18.09 17.42
C ALA A 722 30.10 -17.34 16.23
N SER A 723 31.05 -16.44 16.49
CA SER A 723 31.73 -15.67 15.42
C SER A 723 32.50 -16.56 14.46
N LYS A 724 32.91 -17.73 14.89
CA LYS A 724 33.49 -18.81 14.07
C LYS A 724 33.35 -20.15 14.81
N THR A 725 33.20 -21.22 14.08
CA THR A 725 33.13 -22.59 14.63
C THR A 725 34.38 -23.40 14.29
N LEU A 726 35.21 -22.93 13.34
CA LEU A 726 36.53 -23.46 13.00
C LEU A 726 37.57 -22.38 13.27
N ALA A 727 38.54 -22.65 14.17
CA ALA A 727 39.57 -21.69 14.55
C ALA A 727 40.93 -22.34 14.82
N ALA A 728 41.99 -21.57 14.72
CA ALA A 728 43.31 -21.99 15.14
C ALA A 728 43.48 -21.92 16.66
N PRO A 729 44.38 -22.70 17.28
CA PRO A 729 44.69 -22.58 18.69
C PRO A 729 45.08 -21.16 19.08
N GLY A 730 44.45 -20.63 20.15
CA GLY A 730 44.71 -19.29 20.66
C GLY A 730 43.89 -18.16 19.99
N GLU A 731 43.00 -18.45 19.04
CA GLU A 731 42.06 -17.49 18.50
C GLU A 731 40.86 -17.30 19.44
N THR A 732 40.42 -16.06 19.58
CA THR A 732 39.23 -15.69 20.38
C THR A 732 37.97 -15.87 19.58
N ILE A 733 36.98 -16.52 20.17
CA ILE A 733 35.63 -16.72 19.62
C ILE A 733 34.64 -15.92 20.46
N THR A 734 33.84 -15.10 19.80
CA THR A 734 32.75 -14.33 20.44
C THR A 734 31.46 -15.13 20.29
N PHE A 735 30.78 -15.37 21.39
CA PHE A 735 29.43 -15.93 21.39
C PHE A 735 28.42 -14.81 21.55
N THR A 736 27.46 -14.73 20.65
CA THR A 736 26.40 -13.71 20.65
C THR A 736 25.10 -14.36 21.06
N ASN A 737 24.49 -13.87 22.14
CA ASN A 737 23.20 -14.32 22.59
C ASN A 737 22.11 -13.89 21.60
N THR A 738 21.25 -14.83 21.24
CA THR A 738 20.06 -14.62 20.40
C THR A 738 18.83 -15.30 21.02
N SER A 739 18.85 -15.51 22.34
CA SER A 739 17.72 -16.06 23.10
C SER A 739 16.50 -15.12 23.04
N SER A 740 15.33 -15.67 23.36
CA SER A 740 14.08 -14.90 23.40
C SER A 740 14.19 -13.69 24.33
N ALA A 741 13.50 -12.60 23.99
CA ALA A 741 13.59 -11.31 24.67
C ALA A 741 13.14 -11.32 26.15
N ASN A 742 12.40 -12.36 26.56
CA ASN A 742 12.03 -12.57 27.98
C ASN A 742 13.16 -13.15 28.81
N THR A 743 14.35 -13.41 28.25
CA THR A 743 15.49 -13.96 29.00
C THR A 743 16.07 -12.89 29.94
N GLU A 744 16.13 -13.19 31.23
CA GLU A 744 16.59 -12.28 32.29
C GLU A 744 18.03 -12.52 32.73
N ALA A 745 18.52 -13.78 32.58
CA ALA A 745 19.87 -14.15 32.94
C ALA A 745 20.42 -15.28 32.05
N PHE A 746 21.73 -15.32 31.93
CA PHE A 746 22.48 -16.28 31.12
C PHE A 746 23.49 -17.05 31.96
N GLU A 747 23.64 -18.32 31.65
CA GLU A 747 24.68 -19.16 32.24
C GLU A 747 25.32 -20.02 31.14
N TRP A 748 26.54 -19.64 30.78
CA TRP A 748 27.32 -20.31 29.75
C TRP A 748 28.28 -21.35 30.36
N THR A 749 28.51 -22.43 29.60
CA THR A 749 29.55 -23.39 29.89
C THR A 749 30.34 -23.67 28.60
N PHE A 750 31.68 -23.60 28.70
CA PHE A 750 32.61 -23.77 27.58
C PHE A 750 33.58 -24.90 27.93
N GLU A 751 33.38 -26.05 27.29
CA GLU A 751 34.30 -27.18 27.43
C GLU A 751 35.65 -26.82 26.78
N GLY A 752 36.76 -26.94 27.50
CA GLY A 752 38.14 -26.72 27.01
C GLY A 752 38.49 -25.23 26.74
N GLY A 753 37.63 -24.28 27.03
CA GLY A 753 37.90 -22.86 26.93
C GLY A 753 38.84 -22.32 28.03
N ASP A 754 39.48 -21.18 27.80
CA ASP A 754 40.27 -20.43 28.80
C ASP A 754 39.39 -19.95 29.95
N ILE A 755 38.12 -19.70 29.71
CA ILE A 755 37.07 -19.63 30.72
C ILE A 755 36.13 -20.80 30.52
N THR A 756 35.76 -21.46 31.62
CA THR A 756 34.88 -22.63 31.58
C THR A 756 33.41 -22.28 31.79
N SER A 757 33.09 -21.05 32.24
CA SER A 757 31.74 -20.55 32.43
C SER A 757 31.71 -19.03 32.35
N SER A 758 30.54 -18.46 32.02
CA SER A 758 30.27 -17.01 31.99
C SER A 758 28.80 -16.73 32.31
N THR A 759 28.51 -15.54 32.81
CA THR A 759 27.15 -14.99 32.96
C THR A 759 26.97 -13.72 32.12
N GLU A 760 27.96 -13.39 31.29
CA GLU A 760 27.86 -12.27 30.36
C GLU A 760 26.88 -12.60 29.23
N GLU A 761 26.21 -11.60 28.72
CA GLU A 761 25.29 -11.80 27.61
C GLU A 761 26.01 -12.29 26.34
N ASN A 762 27.19 -11.73 26.07
CA ASN A 762 27.99 -12.02 24.87
C ASN A 762 29.44 -12.31 25.24
N PRO A 763 29.78 -13.49 25.78
CA PRO A 763 31.12 -13.84 26.25
C PRO A 763 32.10 -14.08 25.11
N GLN A 764 33.39 -13.88 25.41
CA GLN A 764 34.51 -14.20 24.54
C GLN A 764 35.34 -15.32 25.15
N VAL A 765 35.70 -16.32 24.37
CA VAL A 765 36.41 -17.51 24.81
C VAL A 765 37.55 -17.84 23.84
N THR A 766 38.71 -18.26 24.43
CA THR A 766 39.87 -18.69 23.66
C THR A 766 40.17 -20.17 23.96
N TYR A 767 40.40 -20.93 22.90
CA TYR A 767 40.76 -22.37 23.01
C TYR A 767 42.23 -22.57 22.62
N SER A 768 43.03 -23.12 23.51
CA SER A 768 44.45 -23.30 23.29
C SER A 768 44.85 -24.66 22.67
N GLU A 769 44.05 -25.68 22.91
CA GLU A 769 44.37 -27.03 22.46
C GLU A 769 43.54 -27.45 21.23
N PRO A 770 44.10 -28.15 20.27
CA PRO A 770 43.34 -28.79 19.21
C PRO A 770 42.30 -29.77 19.73
N GLY A 771 41.09 -29.74 19.18
CA GLY A 771 39.98 -30.58 19.60
C GLY A 771 38.62 -30.07 19.11
N THR A 772 37.58 -30.79 19.51
CA THR A 772 36.20 -30.42 19.25
C THR A 772 35.48 -30.21 20.57
N TYR A 773 34.86 -29.09 20.74
CA TYR A 773 34.37 -28.63 22.04
C TYR A 773 32.88 -28.33 22.03
N LYS A 774 32.25 -28.64 23.14
CA LYS A 774 30.84 -28.36 23.41
C LYS A 774 30.67 -26.96 24.01
N VAL A 775 29.57 -26.32 23.65
CA VAL A 775 29.10 -25.06 24.27
C VAL A 775 27.67 -25.27 24.77
N THR A 776 27.40 -24.81 25.99
CA THR A 776 26.05 -24.84 26.57
C THR A 776 25.67 -23.44 27.01
N LEU A 777 24.44 -23.00 26.64
CA LEU A 777 23.79 -21.81 27.17
C LEU A 777 22.55 -22.24 27.95
N VAL A 778 22.39 -21.76 29.18
CA VAL A 778 21.14 -21.85 29.92
C VAL A 778 20.56 -20.45 30.01
N ALA A 779 19.42 -20.23 29.33
CA ALA A 779 18.64 -19.01 29.44
C ALA A 779 17.65 -19.14 30.61
N LYS A 780 17.49 -18.08 31.42
CA LYS A 780 16.69 -18.10 32.66
C LYS A 780 15.67 -16.96 32.68
N THR A 781 14.49 -17.25 33.25
CA THR A 781 13.46 -16.28 33.66
C THR A 781 12.93 -16.61 35.03
N GLU A 782 12.06 -15.80 35.62
CA GLU A 782 11.33 -16.17 36.86
C GLU A 782 10.52 -17.45 36.74
N ALA A 783 10.09 -17.81 35.54
CA ALA A 783 9.25 -18.99 35.25
C ALA A 783 10.08 -20.31 35.19
N GLY A 784 11.38 -20.21 35.00
CA GLY A 784 12.26 -21.38 34.86
C GLY A 784 13.46 -21.14 33.97
N GLU A 785 14.10 -22.22 33.54
CA GLU A 785 15.29 -22.19 32.70
C GLU A 785 15.21 -23.15 31.53
N THR A 786 15.85 -22.78 30.42
CA THR A 786 15.96 -23.61 29.22
C THR A 786 17.43 -23.76 28.84
N PRO A 787 17.97 -24.97 28.84
CA PRO A 787 19.32 -25.24 28.36
C PRO A 787 19.33 -25.46 26.85
N LEU A 788 20.39 -24.96 26.19
CA LEU A 788 20.77 -25.28 24.83
C LEU A 788 22.18 -25.80 24.82
N GLU A 789 22.35 -27.08 24.51
CA GLU A 789 23.65 -27.73 24.38
C GLU A 789 24.00 -27.96 22.92
N MET A 790 25.12 -27.44 22.47
CA MET A 790 25.68 -27.61 21.13
C MET A 790 26.95 -28.46 21.21
N ALA A 791 26.76 -29.77 21.08
CA ALA A 791 27.88 -30.72 21.13
C ALA A 791 28.78 -30.56 19.88
N GLY A 792 30.08 -30.47 20.08
CA GLY A 792 31.05 -30.38 19.00
C GLY A 792 30.95 -29.09 18.15
N LEU A 793 30.36 -28.04 18.68
CA LEU A 793 30.18 -26.78 17.95
C LEU A 793 31.49 -26.15 17.51
N ILE A 794 32.49 -26.12 18.43
CA ILE A 794 33.78 -25.48 18.15
C ILE A 794 34.80 -26.50 17.78
N THR A 795 35.44 -26.36 16.63
CA THR A 795 36.59 -27.19 16.19
C THR A 795 37.84 -26.33 16.17
N ILE A 796 38.83 -26.70 16.97
CA ILE A 796 40.17 -26.08 17.00
C ILE A 796 41.16 -26.98 16.27
N SER A 797 41.78 -26.45 15.23
CA SER A 797 42.74 -27.16 14.42
C SER A 797 43.94 -26.29 14.08
N ALA A 798 45.12 -26.86 14.17
CA ALA A 798 46.33 -26.17 13.71
C ALA A 798 46.34 -25.91 12.19
N ASP A 799 45.51 -26.64 11.46
CA ASP A 799 45.31 -26.49 10.01
C ASP A 799 44.20 -25.51 9.65
N ALA A 800 43.49 -24.95 10.64
CA ALA A 800 42.43 -23.99 10.39
C ALA A 800 42.98 -22.74 9.69
N PRO A 801 42.42 -22.35 8.55
CA PRO A 801 42.88 -21.13 7.87
C PRO A 801 42.53 -19.89 8.70
N LYS A 802 43.38 -18.86 8.59
CA LYS A 802 43.09 -17.58 9.27
C LYS A 802 41.79 -16.95 8.75
N GLU A 803 41.53 -17.12 7.46
CA GLU A 803 40.26 -16.75 6.83
C GLU A 803 39.72 -17.97 6.10
N LEU A 804 38.43 -18.26 6.26
CA LEU A 804 37.76 -19.36 5.58
C LEU A 804 37.84 -19.18 4.05
N MET A 805 37.96 -20.29 3.34
CA MET A 805 37.97 -20.27 1.89
C MET A 805 36.54 -20.30 1.34
N LEU A 806 36.26 -19.52 0.29
CA LEU A 806 35.03 -19.63 -0.49
C LEU A 806 35.06 -20.93 -1.31
N LEU A 807 34.23 -21.89 -0.95
CA LEU A 807 34.17 -23.22 -1.52
C LEU A 807 33.14 -23.34 -2.67
N SER A 808 32.17 -22.40 -2.72
CA SER A 808 31.11 -22.40 -3.75
C SER A 808 31.50 -21.71 -5.06
N LYS A 809 32.73 -21.19 -5.20
CA LYS A 809 33.15 -20.38 -6.36
C LYS A 809 32.97 -21.04 -7.72
N ASP A 810 33.15 -22.34 -7.79
CA ASP A 810 33.02 -23.13 -9.02
C ASP A 810 31.94 -24.24 -8.87
N ALA A 811 30.98 -24.03 -7.94
CA ALA A 811 29.91 -24.95 -7.65
C ALA A 811 28.76 -24.85 -8.66
N GLU A 812 27.99 -25.93 -8.77
CA GLU A 812 26.76 -25.94 -9.58
C GLU A 812 25.53 -25.78 -8.68
N ALA A 813 24.56 -24.97 -9.12
CA ALA A 813 23.30 -24.80 -8.42
C ALA A 813 22.12 -25.36 -9.20
N THR A 814 21.19 -25.99 -8.49
CA THR A 814 19.87 -26.40 -8.97
C THR A 814 18.81 -25.97 -7.98
N ALA A 815 17.57 -25.78 -8.42
CA ALA A 815 16.50 -25.35 -7.55
C ALA A 815 15.18 -26.09 -7.83
N SER A 816 14.25 -26.04 -6.90
CA SER A 816 12.91 -26.59 -7.02
C SER A 816 12.09 -25.93 -8.14
N SER A 817 12.29 -24.59 -8.34
CA SER A 817 11.67 -23.78 -9.39
C SER A 817 12.49 -22.52 -9.65
N PHE A 818 12.23 -21.83 -10.77
CA PHE A 818 12.72 -20.49 -11.04
C PHE A 818 11.84 -19.82 -12.11
N VAL A 819 11.79 -18.49 -12.10
CA VAL A 819 10.89 -17.69 -12.95
C VAL A 819 11.22 -17.83 -14.43
N ASN A 820 12.50 -17.63 -14.77
CA ASN A 820 13.00 -17.68 -16.16
C ASN A 820 14.52 -17.88 -16.19
N ASP A 821 15.11 -18.01 -17.38
CA ASP A 821 16.54 -18.26 -17.54
C ASP A 821 17.44 -17.10 -17.01
N ALA A 822 16.92 -15.88 -16.89
CA ALA A 822 17.66 -14.74 -16.34
C ALA A 822 17.65 -14.71 -14.80
N GLU A 823 16.82 -15.53 -14.15
CA GLU A 823 16.72 -15.68 -12.69
C GLU A 823 16.93 -17.14 -12.27
N ALA A 824 17.74 -17.86 -13.04
CA ALA A 824 18.05 -19.27 -12.82
C ALA A 824 18.95 -19.49 -11.59
N PRO A 825 18.98 -20.72 -11.00
CA PRO A 825 19.76 -21.02 -9.80
C PRO A 825 21.24 -20.64 -9.84
N ALA A 826 21.85 -20.67 -11.03
CA ALA A 826 23.26 -20.35 -11.22
C ALA A 826 23.60 -18.90 -10.85
N PHE A 827 22.62 -17.99 -10.95
CA PHE A 827 22.79 -16.58 -10.58
C PHE A 827 22.86 -16.32 -9.07
N ALA A 828 22.61 -17.32 -8.25
CA ALA A 828 22.87 -17.26 -6.81
C ALA A 828 24.31 -17.67 -6.43
N LEU A 829 25.20 -17.94 -7.40
CA LEU A 829 26.60 -18.34 -7.19
C LEU A 829 27.60 -17.59 -8.08
N ASP A 830 27.16 -16.54 -8.80
CA ASP A 830 27.98 -15.86 -9.81
C ASP A 830 28.83 -14.71 -9.25
N GLY A 831 28.60 -14.33 -8.00
CA GLY A 831 29.30 -13.23 -7.31
C GLY A 831 28.84 -11.85 -7.73
N ASP A 832 27.67 -11.72 -8.40
CA ASP A 832 27.11 -10.46 -8.90
C ASP A 832 25.78 -10.17 -8.23
N LEU A 833 25.75 -9.19 -7.33
CA LEU A 833 24.54 -8.76 -6.62
C LEU A 833 23.52 -8.02 -7.51
N SER A 834 23.75 -7.92 -8.81
CA SER A 834 22.76 -7.43 -9.78
C SER A 834 21.93 -8.54 -10.40
N THR A 835 22.29 -9.80 -10.16
CA THR A 835 21.61 -11.02 -10.60
C THR A 835 21.09 -11.81 -9.40
N LYS A 836 20.11 -12.68 -9.60
CA LYS A 836 19.51 -13.48 -8.51
C LYS A 836 18.93 -14.80 -9.01
N TRP A 837 18.74 -15.74 -8.12
CA TRP A 837 17.73 -16.77 -8.27
C TRP A 837 16.42 -16.29 -7.71
N CYS A 838 15.32 -16.43 -8.48
CA CYS A 838 13.98 -16.16 -8.04
C CYS A 838 13.09 -17.39 -8.25
N ALA A 839 12.52 -17.93 -7.17
CA ALA A 839 11.64 -19.09 -7.20
C ALA A 839 10.18 -18.69 -7.51
N THR A 840 9.41 -19.63 -8.05
CA THR A 840 7.97 -19.50 -8.30
C THR A 840 7.16 -20.58 -7.61
N GLY A 841 5.90 -20.31 -7.34
CA GLY A 841 4.98 -21.23 -6.68
C GLY A 841 5.00 -21.07 -5.15
N ASN A 842 4.41 -22.03 -4.46
CA ASN A 842 4.32 -22.00 -3.00
C ASN A 842 5.57 -22.55 -2.32
N ALA A 843 5.94 -21.99 -1.18
CA ALA A 843 6.99 -22.54 -0.33
C ALA A 843 6.62 -23.97 0.17
N PRO A 844 7.59 -24.83 0.52
CA PRO A 844 9.02 -24.52 0.62
C PRO A 844 9.73 -24.49 -0.74
N HIS A 845 10.63 -23.52 -0.92
CA HIS A 845 11.54 -23.50 -2.07
C HIS A 845 12.89 -24.06 -1.70
N GLU A 846 13.51 -24.79 -2.61
CA GLU A 846 14.81 -25.40 -2.37
C GLU A 846 15.83 -24.94 -3.40
N LEU A 847 16.99 -24.45 -2.92
CA LEU A 847 18.18 -24.17 -3.71
C LEU A 847 19.29 -25.12 -3.27
N MET A 848 19.84 -25.91 -4.18
CA MET A 848 20.86 -26.93 -3.92
C MET A 848 22.17 -26.59 -4.62
N ILE A 849 23.26 -26.62 -3.88
CA ILE A 849 24.63 -26.33 -4.32
C ILE A 849 25.45 -27.59 -4.25
N ASP A 850 26.07 -28.01 -5.37
CA ASP A 850 27.04 -29.12 -5.45
C ASP A 850 28.47 -28.53 -5.50
N LEU A 851 29.24 -28.74 -4.44
CA LEU A 851 30.64 -28.34 -4.34
C LEU A 851 31.62 -29.17 -5.19
N GLY A 852 31.07 -30.13 -5.97
CA GLY A 852 31.82 -31.01 -6.86
C GLY A 852 32.60 -32.15 -6.16
N ARG A 853 32.90 -32.02 -4.89
CA ARG A 853 33.56 -33.02 -4.03
C ARG A 853 33.33 -32.75 -2.55
N PRO A 854 33.44 -33.72 -1.67
CA PRO A 854 33.37 -33.48 -0.24
C PRO A 854 34.44 -32.50 0.25
N GLN A 855 33.99 -31.43 0.94
CA GLN A 855 34.80 -30.35 1.53
C GLN A 855 34.41 -30.13 2.98
N THR A 856 35.30 -29.51 3.76
CA THR A 856 35.06 -29.21 5.16
C THR A 856 34.38 -27.86 5.26
N VAL A 857 33.08 -27.83 5.55
CA VAL A 857 32.22 -26.63 5.60
C VAL A 857 31.90 -26.25 7.04
N SER A 858 31.88 -24.99 7.36
CA SER A 858 31.55 -24.45 8.69
C SER A 858 30.66 -23.18 8.67
N GLU A 859 30.46 -22.58 7.49
CA GLU A 859 29.70 -21.33 7.36
C GLU A 859 29.03 -21.23 5.99
N VAL A 860 27.81 -20.69 5.98
CA VAL A 860 27.07 -20.35 4.76
C VAL A 860 26.54 -18.91 4.92
N ARG A 861 26.81 -18.05 3.93
CA ARG A 861 26.27 -16.69 3.86
C ARG A 861 25.24 -16.62 2.74
N LEU A 862 24.21 -15.83 3.00
CA LEU A 862 23.14 -15.56 2.04
C LEU A 862 23.01 -14.05 1.85
N ALA A 863 22.93 -13.61 0.59
CA ALA A 863 22.52 -12.30 0.20
C ALA A 863 21.05 -12.37 -0.25
N HIS A 864 20.18 -11.74 0.52
CA HIS A 864 18.74 -11.69 0.28
C HIS A 864 18.37 -10.49 -0.61
N ALA A 865 17.11 -10.25 -0.85
CA ALA A 865 16.56 -9.23 -1.75
C ALA A 865 17.14 -7.82 -1.55
N GLU A 866 17.23 -7.33 -0.32
CA GLU A 866 17.80 -6.01 0.00
C GLU A 866 19.27 -5.88 -0.42
N ALA A 867 20.05 -6.96 -0.36
CA ALA A 867 21.45 -6.94 -0.78
C ALA A 867 21.61 -6.66 -2.29
N GLY A 868 20.59 -7.01 -3.08
CA GLY A 868 20.52 -6.75 -4.52
C GLY A 868 19.77 -5.45 -4.87
N GLY A 869 19.34 -4.67 -3.86
CA GLY A 869 18.68 -3.38 -4.05
C GLY A 869 17.15 -3.43 -4.08
N GLU A 870 16.52 -4.58 -3.77
CA GLU A 870 15.08 -4.68 -3.57
C GLU A 870 14.67 -4.16 -2.16
N GLY A 871 13.37 -4.08 -1.88
CA GLY A 871 12.87 -3.69 -0.57
C GLY A 871 13.24 -4.70 0.53
N PRO A 872 13.48 -4.26 1.78
CA PRO A 872 13.77 -5.15 2.91
C PRO A 872 12.63 -6.11 3.26
N ASP A 873 11.41 -5.78 2.87
CA ASP A 873 10.22 -6.63 2.97
C ASP A 873 10.30 -7.88 2.09
N MET A 874 11.11 -7.86 1.04
CA MET A 874 11.38 -8.99 0.15
C MET A 874 12.52 -9.91 0.66
N ASN A 875 13.16 -9.59 1.78
CA ASN A 875 14.17 -10.47 2.37
C ASN A 875 13.56 -11.80 2.82
N THR A 876 14.24 -12.91 2.55
CA THR A 876 13.81 -14.22 3.04
C THR A 876 13.72 -14.25 4.55
N ARG A 877 12.53 -14.57 5.09
CA ARG A 877 12.25 -14.53 6.53
C ARG A 877 12.65 -15.81 7.26
N ALA A 878 12.25 -16.99 6.72
CA ALA A 878 12.54 -18.24 7.37
C ALA A 878 13.13 -19.25 6.40
N TYR A 879 14.24 -19.87 6.82
CA TYR A 879 14.94 -20.85 6.02
C TYR A 879 15.76 -21.80 6.88
N THR A 880 16.13 -22.95 6.31
CA THR A 880 16.99 -23.95 6.91
C THR A 880 18.16 -24.23 5.98
N VAL A 881 19.39 -24.21 6.53
CA VAL A 881 20.58 -24.68 5.84
C VAL A 881 20.75 -26.17 6.18
N LEU A 882 20.79 -27.00 5.15
CA LEU A 882 20.99 -28.43 5.25
C LEU A 882 22.25 -28.83 4.47
N VAL A 883 22.92 -29.86 4.92
CA VAL A 883 24.12 -30.34 4.28
C VAL A 883 24.06 -31.87 4.07
N SER A 884 24.80 -32.38 3.06
CA SER A 884 24.84 -33.81 2.73
C SER A 884 26.18 -34.19 2.14
N GLU A 885 26.65 -35.42 2.40
CA GLU A 885 27.82 -36.02 1.72
C GLU A 885 27.44 -36.64 0.37
N ASP A 886 26.23 -37.16 0.23
CA ASP A 886 25.82 -38.02 -0.91
C ASP A 886 24.71 -37.42 -1.79
N GLY A 887 24.18 -36.24 -1.41
CA GLY A 887 23.08 -35.56 -2.08
C GLY A 887 21.70 -36.20 -1.86
N LYS A 888 21.57 -37.13 -0.91
CA LYS A 888 20.32 -37.84 -0.59
C LYS A 888 19.89 -37.62 0.86
N ASP A 889 20.80 -37.90 1.78
CA ASP A 889 20.55 -37.77 3.20
C ASP A 889 21.00 -36.37 3.67
N TYR A 890 20.05 -35.44 3.88
CA TYR A 890 20.32 -34.09 4.29
C TYR A 890 20.14 -33.91 5.79
N GLU A 891 21.14 -33.36 6.45
CA GLU A 891 21.14 -32.97 7.87
C GLU A 891 20.97 -31.47 8.01
N PRO A 892 19.99 -30.95 8.78
CA PRO A 892 19.88 -29.53 9.07
C PRO A 892 21.02 -29.09 10.02
N VAL A 893 21.74 -28.03 9.63
CA VAL A 893 22.89 -27.51 10.40
C VAL A 893 22.65 -26.09 10.94
N SER A 894 21.75 -25.34 10.33
CA SER A 894 21.31 -24.02 10.80
C SER A 894 19.86 -23.80 10.42
N ARG A 895 19.08 -23.19 11.30
CA ARG A 895 17.70 -22.80 11.05
C ARG A 895 17.49 -21.37 11.50
N THR A 896 17.02 -20.54 10.58
CA THR A 896 16.64 -19.16 10.82
C THR A 896 15.14 -19.04 10.66
N LEU A 897 14.44 -18.59 11.72
CA LEU A 897 12.96 -18.43 11.71
C LEU A 897 12.53 -17.01 11.41
N LYS A 898 13.44 -16.02 11.58
CA LYS A 898 13.12 -14.60 11.51
C LYS A 898 14.34 -13.81 11.08
N ASN A 899 14.73 -13.96 9.81
CA ASN A 899 15.72 -13.08 9.21
C ASN A 899 15.04 -11.78 8.73
N GLU A 900 15.69 -10.66 8.96
CA GLU A 900 15.25 -9.34 8.51
C GLU A 900 16.35 -8.63 7.72
N ALA A 901 17.58 -9.13 7.83
CA ALA A 901 18.74 -8.51 7.21
C ALA A 901 18.86 -8.91 5.74
N GLY A 902 19.34 -7.98 4.92
CA GLY A 902 19.70 -8.24 3.52
C GLY A 902 20.87 -9.22 3.36
N ASN A 903 21.70 -9.40 4.41
CA ASN A 903 22.77 -10.41 4.44
C ASN A 903 22.70 -11.20 5.74
N SER A 904 22.82 -12.51 5.65
CA SER A 904 22.85 -13.41 6.82
C SER A 904 24.04 -14.35 6.80
N THR A 905 24.56 -14.65 7.99
CA THR A 905 25.67 -15.59 8.17
C THR A 905 25.23 -16.74 9.06
N ASN A 906 25.35 -17.96 8.57
CA ASN A 906 24.98 -19.17 9.25
C ASN A 906 26.24 -19.96 9.59
N THR A 907 26.67 -19.92 10.85
CA THR A 907 27.80 -20.70 11.35
C THR A 907 27.30 -21.97 12.06
N PHE A 908 27.96 -23.09 11.84
CA PHE A 908 27.57 -24.37 12.43
C PHE A 908 28.80 -25.27 12.69
N ALA A 909 28.61 -26.32 13.45
CA ALA A 909 29.65 -27.31 13.72
C ALA A 909 30.24 -27.84 12.39
N VAL A 910 31.56 -27.90 12.32
CA VAL A 910 32.30 -28.34 11.11
C VAL A 910 31.75 -29.65 10.57
N LYS A 911 31.42 -29.66 9.28
CA LYS A 911 30.88 -30.82 8.56
C LYS A 911 31.71 -31.10 7.28
N LYS A 912 31.90 -32.38 6.97
CA LYS A 912 32.48 -32.79 5.68
C LYS A 912 31.37 -33.15 4.73
N VAL A 913 31.13 -32.32 3.72
CA VAL A 913 29.95 -32.43 2.85
C VAL A 913 30.28 -32.02 1.41
N GLN A 914 29.54 -32.54 0.46
CA GLN A 914 29.61 -32.14 -0.95
C GLN A 914 28.42 -31.24 -1.32
N TYR A 915 27.25 -31.45 -0.69
CA TYR A 915 26.04 -30.76 -1.05
C TYR A 915 25.56 -29.85 0.08
N VAL A 916 25.17 -28.63 -0.28
CA VAL A 916 24.51 -27.67 0.60
C VAL A 916 23.14 -27.35 0.01
N LYS A 917 22.10 -27.37 0.84
CA LYS A 917 20.74 -27.05 0.44
C LYS A 917 20.19 -25.93 1.33
N ILE A 918 19.59 -24.93 0.70
CA ILE A 918 18.82 -23.89 1.35
C ILE A 918 17.35 -24.22 1.13
N SER A 919 16.64 -24.57 2.19
CA SER A 919 15.18 -24.78 2.16
C SER A 919 14.50 -23.56 2.75
N ILE A 920 13.68 -22.88 1.97
CA ILE A 920 13.04 -21.63 2.32
C ILE A 920 11.57 -21.89 2.64
N ASP A 921 11.21 -21.70 3.91
CA ASP A 921 9.85 -21.90 4.42
C ASP A 921 8.99 -20.61 4.31
N LYS A 922 9.63 -19.42 4.49
CA LYS A 922 8.98 -18.11 4.33
C LYS A 922 9.87 -17.23 3.46
N PRO A 923 9.49 -17.03 2.19
CA PRO A 923 10.36 -16.38 1.21
C PRO A 923 10.48 -14.85 1.40
N THR A 924 9.53 -14.21 2.07
CA THR A 924 9.55 -12.75 2.31
C THR A 924 9.09 -12.41 3.74
N GLN A 925 9.09 -11.13 4.09
CA GLN A 925 8.54 -10.64 5.37
C GLN A 925 7.00 -10.63 5.37
N GLY A 926 6.39 -10.62 4.20
CA GLY A 926 4.95 -10.67 3.98
C GLY A 926 4.49 -12.03 3.45
N ALA A 927 3.46 -12.02 2.62
CA ALA A 927 2.85 -13.20 2.03
C ALA A 927 3.31 -13.48 0.58
N ASP A 928 4.19 -12.64 0.00
CA ASP A 928 4.79 -12.93 -1.30
C ASP A 928 5.51 -14.27 -1.25
N SER A 929 5.10 -15.19 -2.13
CA SER A 929 5.57 -16.57 -2.16
C SER A 929 6.87 -16.78 -2.93
N ALA A 930 7.38 -15.77 -3.65
CA ALA A 930 8.60 -15.87 -4.45
C ALA A 930 9.86 -15.68 -3.60
N ALA A 931 10.72 -16.68 -3.54
CA ALA A 931 12.01 -16.56 -2.88
C ALA A 931 13.02 -15.87 -3.81
N ARG A 932 13.78 -14.92 -3.23
CA ARG A 932 14.81 -14.13 -3.92
C ARG A 932 16.13 -14.27 -3.19
N ILE A 933 17.11 -14.95 -3.83
CA ILE A 933 18.48 -15.08 -3.31
C ILE A 933 19.45 -14.55 -4.36
N TYR A 934 20.17 -13.52 -3.99
CA TYR A 934 21.15 -12.87 -4.84
C TYR A 934 22.50 -13.58 -4.81
N GLU A 935 22.90 -14.12 -3.63
CA GLU A 935 24.16 -14.86 -3.54
C GLU A 935 24.12 -15.89 -2.40
N VAL A 936 24.73 -17.05 -2.62
CA VAL A 936 25.02 -18.07 -1.61
C VAL A 936 26.51 -18.35 -1.60
N GLU A 937 27.16 -18.01 -0.52
CA GLU A 937 28.58 -18.27 -0.31
C GLU A 937 28.79 -19.36 0.71
N VAL A 938 29.44 -20.46 0.34
CA VAL A 938 29.78 -21.56 1.22
C VAL A 938 31.25 -21.48 1.61
N TYR A 939 31.49 -21.41 2.90
CA TYR A 939 32.85 -21.22 3.43
C TYR A 939 33.33 -22.39 4.29
N GLY A 940 34.63 -22.61 4.23
CA GLY A 940 35.25 -23.68 5.00
C GLY A 940 36.74 -23.86 4.71
N MET A 941 37.17 -25.11 4.64
CA MET A 941 38.53 -25.52 4.37
C MET A 941 38.54 -26.58 3.26
N ASP A 942 39.40 -26.37 2.27
CA ASP A 942 39.58 -27.29 1.13
C ASP A 942 40.46 -28.49 1.55
N LYS A 943 39.90 -29.43 2.35
CA LYS A 943 40.55 -30.71 2.74
C LYS A 943 39.53 -31.83 2.94
#